data_4c5571a9fda58f9338351c0b90f6bb79
#
_entry.id   4c5571a9fda58f9338351c0b90f6bb79
#
_cell.length_a   1.000
_cell.length_b   1.000
_cell.length_c   1.000
_cell.angle_alpha   90.00
_cell.angle_beta   90.00
_cell.angle_gamma   90.00
#
_symmetry.space_group_name_H-M   'P 1'
#
loop_
_entity.id
_entity.type
_entity.pdbx_description
1 polymer ?
#
loop_
_entity_poly.entity_id
_entity_poly.type
_entity_poly.pdbx_seq_one_letter_code
_entity_poly.pdbx_strand_id
1 'polypeptide(L)'
;MKNATQLFRGGRKFLISALLLLFTSISVFAQNVKPYTVDLNSLSAVSDDKTLSFNKATKTFTVTANSNLEYGGSKSIYLWLNSLDISSYNIVRVKYRIPNEEDYGFILTTDYDDDTLDWNKDKSTYCPSFLNEMVIPIKSGQKRLNGFCISATWGVSSGKFIIESITLEKDANSKPTDILANDEPPVIDAAANGSFDDSLVAWDFVKKLGVGLQYEALFNSILEADCEIDFGTEYTCVLNRPKPSKKEMHFIKEKGFKTLRVQFNPNPHMLDENYTIDPRFMRNLKQVVDFAIEEGMYVIVCGPANDFMSEEAWVEKVANDIHFAGYTISQESKKESKAFIQAVWKQIAAALNNSYDEHLIFETLNEPTDRFHEHTFQEKTDCAVCKKDFALLNEYNQMIVDTIRASGGNNAKRFIMVEGLGGGFANITTNLFKLPKDKVKNRLIPSVHNYPMGVSPWNKTYYTESIKKNNITDCFKALDKAYFSKKIPVYFSETGHPNKATPIMEAINCMKDFMAEVSNPKRSCAVVLHDSHNSETFYLYDKWELQWFDTEYIDTVIYGAEGKEFPLSEDFLKKNEVKVESIVGKNLLEAPVEIRGEDGGAGIKGDVFVRSRPENYKLEFEVEKLSSKATIYLAYNDYKGNWNEVMTKSKVKLLKGGNLDGAMIKVKDNTVVVSIDNATSCEFETGGELYILGEDIIIKSVKVVE
;
A
#
# COMPACT_ATOMS: atom_id res chain seq x y z
N MET A 1 -53.82 -13.67 -41.03
CA MET A 1 -54.46 -12.58 -41.78
C MET A 1 -53.35 -11.82 -42.49
N LYS A 2 -53.33 -12.01 -43.77
CA LYS A 2 -52.41 -11.38 -44.73
C LYS A 2 -52.92 -9.97 -45.08
N ASN A 3 -52.00 -9.12 -45.54
CA ASN A 3 -52.19 -7.82 -46.18
C ASN A 3 -52.14 -6.59 -45.25
N ALA A 4 -50.95 -6.02 -45.14
CA ALA A 4 -50.67 -4.58 -45.12
C ALA A 4 -49.18 -4.29 -45.25
N THR A 5 -48.57 -4.68 -46.36
CA THR A 5 -47.16 -4.36 -46.65
C THR A 5 -47.03 -4.05 -48.14
N GLN A 6 -47.58 -2.93 -48.56
CA GLN A 6 -47.23 -2.33 -49.86
C GLN A 6 -47.86 -0.96 -49.92
N LEU A 7 -47.21 0.08 -49.41
CA LEU A 7 -47.45 1.50 -49.75
C LEU A 7 -46.54 2.40 -48.91
N PHE A 8 -45.24 2.29 -49.12
CA PHE A 8 -44.28 3.35 -48.71
C PHE A 8 -42.90 3.05 -49.34
N ARG A 9 -42.86 3.01 -50.67
CA ARG A 9 -41.60 3.01 -51.42
C ARG A 9 -41.64 4.06 -52.50
N GLY A 10 -41.71 5.35 -52.17
CA GLY A 10 -41.75 6.43 -53.16
C GLY A 10 -41.29 7.81 -52.67
N GLY A 11 -41.18 8.01 -51.36
CA GLY A 11 -40.93 9.35 -50.76
C GLY A 11 -39.54 9.67 -50.22
N ARG A 12 -38.63 8.72 -50.25
CA ARG A 12 -37.31 8.90 -49.54
C ARG A 12 -36.12 9.24 -50.48
N LYS A 13 -36.29 9.27 -51.77
CA LYS A 13 -35.19 9.60 -52.69
C LYS A 13 -35.10 11.09 -53.07
N PHE A 14 -36.11 11.89 -52.78
CA PHE A 14 -36.10 13.33 -53.13
C PHE A 14 -35.71 14.25 -51.97
N LEU A 15 -35.75 13.76 -50.67
CA LEU A 15 -35.32 14.57 -49.53
C LEU A 15 -33.81 14.42 -49.21
N ILE A 16 -33.17 13.36 -49.67
CA ILE A 16 -31.72 13.14 -49.40
C ILE A 16 -30.86 13.94 -50.39
N SER A 17 -31.37 14.21 -51.63
CA SER A 17 -30.64 15.04 -52.58
C SER A 17 -30.74 16.56 -52.30
N ALA A 18 -31.74 17.00 -51.55
CA ALA A 18 -31.85 18.41 -51.14
C ALA A 18 -31.09 18.72 -49.86
N LEU A 19 -30.84 17.71 -48.97
CA LEU A 19 -30.00 17.90 -47.80
C LEU A 19 -28.49 17.77 -48.10
N LEU A 20 -28.10 17.04 -49.16
CA LEU A 20 -26.69 16.98 -49.58
C LEU A 20 -26.21 18.21 -50.36
N LEU A 21 -27.13 19.04 -50.88
CA LEU A 21 -26.80 20.29 -51.58
C LEU A 21 -26.78 21.52 -50.65
N LEU A 22 -27.23 21.38 -49.37
CA LEU A 22 -27.12 22.45 -48.39
C LEU A 22 -25.87 22.30 -47.49
N PHE A 23 -25.15 21.19 -47.58
CA PHE A 23 -23.89 20.99 -46.82
C PHE A 23 -22.62 21.30 -47.62
N THR A 24 -22.71 21.72 -48.85
CA THR A 24 -21.54 22.04 -49.70
C THR A 24 -21.27 23.52 -49.93
N SER A 25 -21.88 24.43 -49.14
CA SER A 25 -21.63 25.86 -49.29
C SER A 25 -21.46 26.66 -47.99
N ILE A 26 -21.09 25.99 -46.92
CA ILE A 26 -20.43 26.67 -45.83
C ILE A 26 -18.97 26.18 -45.80
N SER A 27 -18.21 26.51 -46.81
CA SER A 27 -16.79 26.80 -46.67
C SER A 27 -16.71 28.06 -45.80
N VAL A 28 -16.78 27.89 -44.51
CA VAL A 28 -16.28 28.89 -43.59
C VAL A 28 -14.83 29.12 -44.02
N PHE A 29 -14.58 30.29 -44.57
CA PHE A 29 -13.22 30.81 -44.72
C PHE A 29 -12.61 30.74 -43.27
N ALA A 30 -11.91 29.67 -42.97
CA ALA A 30 -11.03 29.64 -41.84
C ALA A 30 -10.05 30.80 -42.08
N GLN A 31 -10.24 31.92 -41.42
CA GLN A 31 -9.22 32.95 -41.39
C GLN A 31 -7.93 32.22 -40.98
N ASN A 32 -6.94 32.25 -41.88
CA ASN A 32 -5.61 31.72 -41.61
C ASN A 32 -5.00 32.59 -40.50
N VAL A 33 -5.35 32.31 -39.26
CA VAL A 33 -4.75 32.96 -38.09
C VAL A 33 -3.29 32.49 -38.02
N LYS A 34 -2.36 33.45 -38.18
CA LYS A 34 -0.95 33.12 -38.14
C LYS A 34 -0.60 32.70 -36.70
N PRO A 35 0.10 31.57 -36.51
CA PRO A 35 0.59 31.16 -35.19
C PRO A 35 1.43 32.24 -34.52
N TYR A 36 1.23 32.43 -33.25
CA TYR A 36 2.06 33.32 -32.43
C TYR A 36 3.12 32.49 -31.69
N THR A 37 4.38 32.73 -32.00
CA THR A 37 5.50 32.08 -31.32
C THR A 37 5.97 32.95 -30.18
N VAL A 38 6.03 32.39 -28.99
CA VAL A 38 6.49 33.04 -27.77
C VAL A 38 8.01 33.26 -27.84
N ASP A 39 8.47 34.50 -27.55
CA ASP A 39 9.91 34.79 -27.48
C ASP A 39 10.49 34.28 -26.14
N LEU A 40 11.08 33.13 -26.16
CA LEU A 40 11.72 32.54 -24.98
C LEU A 40 12.92 33.34 -24.46
N ASN A 41 13.44 34.33 -25.19
CA ASN A 41 14.52 35.17 -24.71
C ASN A 41 14.02 36.28 -23.73
N SER A 42 12.71 36.52 -23.68
CA SER A 42 12.09 37.42 -22.75
C SER A 42 11.86 36.85 -21.34
N LEU A 43 12.24 35.59 -21.09
CA LEU A 43 12.12 34.94 -19.80
C LEU A 43 12.79 35.71 -18.68
N SER A 44 12.09 35.86 -17.57
CA SER A 44 12.60 36.43 -16.32
C SER A 44 12.44 35.42 -15.19
N ALA A 45 13.44 35.31 -14.32
CA ALA A 45 13.33 34.51 -13.11
C ALA A 45 12.33 35.14 -12.16
N VAL A 46 11.40 34.36 -11.61
CA VAL A 46 10.40 34.83 -10.63
C VAL A 46 10.85 34.56 -9.20
N SER A 47 11.81 33.66 -9.03
CA SER A 47 12.32 33.27 -7.73
C SER A 47 13.78 33.71 -7.55
N ASP A 48 14.11 34.19 -6.36
CA ASP A 48 15.49 34.43 -5.91
C ASP A 48 16.29 33.13 -5.73
N ASP A 49 15.68 32.00 -6.04
CA ASP A 49 16.26 30.67 -5.90
C ASP A 49 17.34 30.46 -6.96
N LYS A 50 18.59 30.43 -6.53
CA LYS A 50 19.77 30.17 -7.36
C LYS A 50 19.85 28.75 -7.91
N THR A 51 18.90 27.90 -7.55
CA THR A 51 18.86 26.49 -7.97
C THR A 51 18.26 26.29 -9.36
N LEU A 52 17.56 27.30 -9.89
CA LEU A 52 17.04 27.26 -11.26
C LEU A 52 17.78 28.25 -12.14
N SER A 53 18.33 27.78 -13.25
CA SER A 53 18.97 28.62 -14.27
C SER A 53 18.39 28.36 -15.65
N PHE A 54 18.43 29.38 -16.51
CA PHE A 54 18.03 29.27 -17.90
C PHE A 54 19.15 29.75 -18.83
N ASN A 55 19.62 28.85 -19.68
CA ASN A 55 20.55 29.18 -20.74
C ASN A 55 19.79 29.60 -22.01
N LYS A 56 19.77 30.90 -22.31
CA LYS A 56 19.06 31.47 -23.46
C LYS A 56 19.56 30.96 -24.81
N ALA A 57 20.83 30.64 -24.93
CA ALA A 57 21.41 30.19 -26.21
C ALA A 57 20.99 28.74 -26.53
N THR A 58 20.89 27.88 -25.54
CA THR A 58 20.48 26.48 -25.68
C THR A 58 19.02 26.24 -25.31
N LYS A 59 18.31 27.26 -24.80
CA LYS A 59 16.91 27.17 -24.29
C LYS A 59 16.76 26.09 -23.21
N THR A 60 17.80 25.89 -22.43
CA THR A 60 17.87 24.83 -21.41
C THR A 60 17.60 25.41 -20.03
N PHE A 61 16.61 24.86 -19.36
CA PHE A 61 16.38 25.01 -17.93
C PHE A 61 17.21 23.96 -17.20
N THR A 62 17.90 24.37 -16.15
CA THR A 62 18.65 23.49 -15.28
C THR A 62 18.16 23.68 -13.84
N VAL A 63 17.74 22.62 -13.20
CA VAL A 63 17.47 22.56 -11.78
C VAL A 63 18.69 21.94 -11.12
N THR A 64 19.27 22.64 -10.15
CA THR A 64 20.43 22.16 -9.38
C THR A 64 19.95 21.77 -7.97
N ALA A 65 20.41 20.61 -7.49
CA ALA A 65 20.07 20.13 -6.16
C ALA A 65 20.44 21.16 -5.08
N ASN A 66 19.52 21.39 -4.15
CA ASN A 66 19.78 22.11 -2.92
C ASN A 66 19.26 21.29 -1.74
N SER A 67 20.17 20.84 -0.89
CA SER A 67 19.91 20.01 0.28
C SER A 67 19.02 20.63 1.36
N ASN A 68 18.62 21.90 1.22
CA ASN A 68 17.90 22.66 2.25
C ASN A 68 16.48 23.09 1.84
N LEU A 69 15.89 22.55 0.77
CA LEU A 69 14.51 22.83 0.43
C LEU A 69 13.55 21.92 1.20
N GLU A 70 13.24 22.36 2.41
CA GLU A 70 11.99 21.93 3.05
C GLU A 70 10.80 22.28 2.15
N TYR A 71 9.82 21.40 2.08
CA TYR A 71 8.53 21.49 1.41
C TYR A 71 8.14 22.88 0.86
N GLY A 72 8.01 23.01 -0.45
CA GLY A 72 7.17 24.02 -1.07
C GLY A 72 7.84 25.20 -1.77
N GLY A 73 9.12 25.20 -2.00
CA GLY A 73 9.73 26.20 -2.88
C GLY A 73 9.50 25.87 -4.36
N SER A 74 8.55 26.51 -5.02
CA SER A 74 8.36 26.33 -6.45
C SER A 74 9.55 26.91 -7.22
N LYS A 75 10.36 26.02 -7.80
CA LYS A 75 11.44 26.38 -8.73
C LYS A 75 10.81 26.73 -10.07
N SER A 76 10.53 28.00 -10.30
CA SER A 76 9.79 28.43 -11.47
C SER A 76 10.41 29.64 -12.16
N ILE A 77 10.24 29.67 -13.47
CA ILE A 77 10.54 30.85 -14.32
C ILE A 77 9.25 31.33 -14.94
N TYR A 78 9.07 32.63 -14.93
CA TYR A 78 7.89 33.25 -15.51
C TYR A 78 8.24 33.96 -16.83
N LEU A 79 7.43 33.72 -17.85
CA LEU A 79 7.48 34.35 -19.15
C LEU A 79 6.31 35.32 -19.26
N TRP A 80 6.57 36.61 -19.19
CA TRP A 80 5.56 37.67 -19.22
C TRP A 80 5.20 38.07 -20.65
N LEU A 81 3.90 38.06 -21.01
CA LEU A 81 3.38 38.40 -22.33
C LEU A 81 2.58 39.70 -22.40
N ASN A 82 2.59 40.49 -21.31
CA ASN A 82 1.87 41.79 -21.22
C ASN A 82 0.39 41.69 -21.60
N SER A 83 -0.32 40.67 -21.12
CA SER A 83 -1.73 40.45 -21.38
C SER A 83 -2.06 40.34 -22.89
N LEU A 84 -1.45 39.35 -23.54
CA LEU A 84 -1.63 39.08 -24.95
C LEU A 84 -3.10 38.74 -25.26
N ASP A 85 -3.65 39.30 -26.35
CA ASP A 85 -4.96 38.92 -26.85
C ASP A 85 -4.88 37.52 -27.53
N ILE A 86 -5.57 36.55 -26.95
CA ILE A 86 -5.60 35.16 -27.41
C ILE A 86 -6.95 34.75 -28.01
N SER A 87 -7.87 35.69 -28.17
CA SER A 87 -9.24 35.40 -28.67
C SER A 87 -9.31 34.70 -30.05
N SER A 88 -8.21 34.80 -30.80
CA SER A 88 -8.08 34.16 -32.12
C SER A 88 -7.51 32.73 -32.08
N TYR A 89 -7.00 32.27 -30.94
CA TYR A 89 -6.35 30.98 -30.80
C TYR A 89 -7.21 30.01 -29.98
N ASN A 90 -6.97 28.72 -30.12
CA ASN A 90 -7.69 27.70 -29.36
C ASN A 90 -6.77 26.62 -28.70
N ILE A 91 -5.50 26.63 -29.06
CA ILE A 91 -4.51 25.72 -28.44
C ILE A 91 -3.20 26.44 -28.17
N VAL A 92 -2.48 25.92 -27.16
CA VAL A 92 -1.06 26.15 -26.93
C VAL A 92 -0.33 24.88 -27.32
N ARG A 93 0.66 24.99 -28.22
CA ARG A 93 1.54 23.89 -28.57
C ARG A 93 2.92 24.09 -27.96
N VAL A 94 3.39 23.14 -27.20
CA VAL A 94 4.72 23.17 -26.56
C VAL A 94 5.58 22.07 -27.14
N LYS A 95 6.74 22.41 -27.73
CA LYS A 95 7.75 21.45 -28.14
C LYS A 95 8.93 21.50 -27.18
N TYR A 96 9.33 20.32 -26.73
CA TYR A 96 10.36 20.20 -25.69
C TYR A 96 11.08 18.87 -25.76
N ARG A 97 12.14 18.72 -24.99
CA ARG A 97 12.78 17.44 -24.72
C ARG A 97 13.46 17.45 -23.36
N ILE A 98 13.54 16.30 -22.76
CA ILE A 98 14.23 16.05 -21.50
C ILE A 98 15.39 15.10 -21.81
N PRO A 99 16.66 15.56 -21.67
CA PRO A 99 17.81 14.85 -22.26
C PRO A 99 18.24 13.59 -21.49
N ASN A 100 17.85 13.43 -20.23
CA ASN A 100 18.27 12.29 -19.40
C ASN A 100 17.06 11.46 -18.99
N GLU A 101 17.22 10.14 -18.90
CA GLU A 101 16.18 9.23 -18.41
C GLU A 101 15.85 9.44 -16.92
N GLU A 102 16.75 10.09 -16.18
CA GLU A 102 16.55 10.43 -14.76
C GLU A 102 15.77 11.72 -14.56
N ASP A 103 15.55 12.52 -15.61
CA ASP A 103 14.82 13.77 -15.51
C ASP A 103 13.31 13.52 -15.48
N TYR A 104 12.66 14.17 -14.55
CA TYR A 104 11.19 14.22 -14.45
C TYR A 104 10.66 15.27 -15.41
N GLY A 105 9.35 15.27 -15.66
CA GLY A 105 8.74 16.31 -16.46
C GLY A 105 8.80 17.70 -15.83
N PHE A 106 8.16 18.65 -16.46
CA PHE A 106 7.96 20.00 -15.93
C PHE A 106 6.48 20.38 -16.01
N ILE A 107 6.08 21.39 -15.25
CA ILE A 107 4.73 21.94 -15.27
C ILE A 107 4.77 23.24 -16.07
N LEU A 108 3.90 23.35 -17.08
CA LEU A 108 3.61 24.59 -17.78
C LEU A 108 2.29 25.14 -17.27
N THR A 109 2.33 26.30 -16.66
CA THR A 109 1.12 27.00 -16.21
C THR A 109 0.78 28.15 -17.17
N THR A 110 -0.45 28.16 -17.69
CA THR A 110 -1.00 29.21 -18.55
C THR A 110 -1.66 30.27 -17.68
N ASP A 111 -1.06 31.43 -17.55
CA ASP A 111 -1.58 32.52 -16.72
C ASP A 111 -2.59 33.36 -17.46
N TYR A 112 -3.84 32.94 -17.43
CA TYR A 112 -4.98 33.69 -18.00
C TYR A 112 -5.36 34.87 -17.10
N ASP A 113 -5.88 35.93 -17.71
CA ASP A 113 -6.47 37.08 -17.03
C ASP A 113 -7.86 36.75 -16.48
N ASP A 114 -7.93 35.73 -15.64
CA ASP A 114 -9.14 35.24 -15.00
C ASP A 114 -8.81 34.64 -13.63
N ASP A 115 -9.13 35.42 -12.59
CA ASP A 115 -8.87 35.05 -11.21
C ASP A 115 -9.83 33.97 -10.67
N THR A 116 -10.85 33.58 -11.42
CA THR A 116 -11.80 32.52 -11.03
C THR A 116 -11.29 31.12 -11.36
N LEU A 117 -10.28 31.00 -12.22
CA LEU A 117 -9.66 29.73 -12.58
C LEU A 117 -8.63 29.30 -11.54
N ASP A 118 -8.72 28.07 -11.14
CA ASP A 118 -7.74 27.46 -10.23
C ASP A 118 -6.38 27.35 -10.91
N TRP A 119 -5.32 27.73 -10.18
CA TRP A 119 -3.96 27.74 -10.70
C TRP A 119 -3.47 26.35 -11.06
N ASN A 120 -3.76 25.36 -10.25
CA ASN A 120 -3.30 23.98 -10.47
C ASN A 120 -4.21 23.24 -11.44
N LYS A 121 -5.53 23.23 -11.20
CA LYS A 121 -6.51 22.44 -11.97
C LYS A 121 -6.80 23.00 -13.35
N ASP A 122 -6.89 24.32 -13.46
CA ASP A 122 -7.39 24.95 -14.70
C ASP A 122 -6.29 25.53 -15.57
N LYS A 123 -5.15 25.92 -14.97
CA LYS A 123 -4.09 26.64 -15.66
C LYS A 123 -2.83 25.80 -15.88
N SER A 124 -2.58 24.78 -15.06
CA SER A 124 -1.35 23.99 -15.12
C SER A 124 -1.50 22.73 -15.96
N THR A 125 -0.43 22.38 -16.67
CA THR A 125 -0.34 21.18 -17.49
C THR A 125 1.02 20.53 -17.29
N TYR A 126 1.04 19.24 -16.98
CA TYR A 126 2.24 18.46 -16.87
C TYR A 126 2.80 18.12 -18.26
N CYS A 127 4.11 18.30 -18.41
CA CYS A 127 4.87 17.97 -19.64
C CYS A 127 5.84 16.84 -19.31
N PRO A 128 5.48 15.58 -19.60
CA PRO A 128 6.26 14.40 -19.20
C PRO A 128 7.54 14.22 -20.02
N SER A 129 8.50 13.45 -19.47
CA SER A 129 9.79 13.18 -20.10
C SER A 129 9.70 12.30 -21.35
N PHE A 130 8.67 11.49 -21.47
CA PHE A 130 8.48 10.57 -22.59
C PHE A 130 7.81 11.19 -23.83
N LEU A 131 7.29 12.40 -23.71
CA LEU A 131 6.75 13.17 -24.85
C LEU A 131 7.75 14.26 -25.25
N ASN A 132 7.61 14.72 -26.50
CA ASN A 132 8.39 15.83 -27.04
C ASN A 132 7.50 16.98 -27.53
N GLU A 133 6.20 16.81 -27.44
CA GLU A 133 5.19 17.81 -27.82
C GLU A 133 3.94 17.66 -26.95
N MET A 134 3.39 18.79 -26.51
CA MET A 134 2.10 18.89 -25.84
C MET A 134 1.18 19.84 -26.63
N VAL A 135 -0.06 19.44 -26.83
CA VAL A 135 -1.15 20.27 -27.34
C VAL A 135 -2.12 20.55 -26.22
N ILE A 136 -2.15 21.78 -25.74
CA ILE A 136 -2.93 22.20 -24.59
C ILE A 136 -4.10 23.06 -25.06
N PRO A 137 -5.36 22.69 -24.81
CA PRO A 137 -6.49 23.51 -25.18
C PRO A 137 -6.51 24.82 -24.35
N ILE A 138 -6.77 25.93 -25.02
CA ILE A 138 -7.06 27.19 -24.31
C ILE A 138 -8.43 27.05 -23.66
N LYS A 139 -8.52 27.31 -22.36
CA LYS A 139 -9.76 27.23 -21.60
C LYS A 139 -10.85 28.10 -22.24
N SER A 140 -12.06 27.57 -22.30
CA SER A 140 -13.19 28.24 -22.95
C SER A 140 -13.48 29.61 -22.34
N GLY A 141 -13.70 30.61 -23.18
CA GLY A 141 -14.01 31.96 -22.75
C GLY A 141 -12.80 32.85 -22.47
N GLN A 142 -11.58 32.31 -22.49
CA GLN A 142 -10.37 33.08 -22.24
C GLN A 142 -10.04 33.99 -23.44
N LYS A 143 -9.74 35.25 -23.14
CA LYS A 143 -9.42 36.26 -24.16
C LYS A 143 -8.02 36.85 -24.00
N ARG A 144 -7.45 36.76 -22.81
CA ARG A 144 -6.17 37.37 -22.45
C ARG A 144 -5.28 36.34 -21.76
N LEU A 145 -4.01 36.37 -22.09
CA LEU A 145 -2.97 35.54 -21.51
C LEU A 145 -1.86 36.46 -20.98
N ASN A 146 -1.63 36.48 -19.66
CA ASN A 146 -0.60 37.25 -19.01
C ASN A 146 0.78 36.69 -19.26
N GLY A 147 0.91 35.38 -19.24
CA GLY A 147 2.19 34.71 -19.44
C GLY A 147 2.14 33.21 -19.25
N PHE A 148 3.32 32.63 -19.19
CA PHE A 148 3.53 31.22 -18.82
C PHE A 148 4.47 31.15 -17.64
N CYS A 149 4.12 30.29 -16.67
CA CYS A 149 5.02 29.88 -15.62
C CYS A 149 5.55 28.47 -15.96
N ILE A 150 6.84 28.27 -15.87
CA ILE A 150 7.49 26.97 -16.12
C ILE A 150 8.14 26.54 -14.81
N SER A 151 7.66 25.46 -14.24
CA SER A 151 8.09 24.94 -12.95
C SER A 151 8.65 23.54 -13.09
N ALA A 152 9.66 23.21 -12.28
CA ALA A 152 10.03 21.82 -12.09
C ALA A 152 8.90 21.08 -11.37
N THR A 153 8.71 19.80 -11.66
CA THR A 153 7.79 18.96 -10.91
C THR A 153 8.25 18.79 -9.47
N TRP A 154 7.33 18.48 -8.57
CA TRP A 154 7.62 18.15 -7.18
C TRP A 154 8.65 17.00 -7.11
N GLY A 155 9.60 17.10 -6.19
CA GLY A 155 10.59 16.05 -6.01
C GLY A 155 11.79 16.09 -6.98
N VAL A 156 11.81 16.97 -7.97
CA VAL A 156 12.98 17.14 -8.83
C VAL A 156 14.10 17.82 -8.05
N SER A 157 15.08 17.04 -7.61
CA SER A 157 16.28 17.55 -6.95
C SER A 157 17.28 18.15 -7.94
N SER A 158 17.40 17.53 -9.11
CA SER A 158 18.23 18.03 -10.23
C SER A 158 17.65 17.55 -11.55
N GLY A 159 17.78 18.36 -12.59
CA GLY A 159 17.28 17.97 -13.91
C GLY A 159 17.52 19.04 -14.96
N LYS A 160 17.34 18.66 -16.21
CA LYS A 160 17.43 19.55 -17.37
C LYS A 160 16.25 19.32 -18.29
N PHE A 161 15.60 20.37 -18.69
CA PHE A 161 14.60 20.33 -19.74
C PHE A 161 14.80 21.47 -20.73
N ILE A 162 14.59 21.17 -22.00
CA ILE A 162 14.81 22.08 -23.10
C ILE A 162 13.44 22.40 -23.71
N ILE A 163 13.01 23.64 -23.63
CA ILE A 163 11.80 24.11 -24.29
C ILE A 163 12.18 24.68 -25.65
N GLU A 164 11.85 23.95 -26.69
CA GLU A 164 12.21 24.32 -28.05
C GLU A 164 11.31 25.45 -28.57
N SER A 165 10.01 25.37 -28.32
CA SER A 165 9.05 26.42 -28.66
C SER A 165 7.76 26.33 -27.86
N ILE A 166 7.11 27.47 -27.66
CA ILE A 166 5.71 27.60 -27.22
C ILE A 166 5.00 28.41 -28.30
N THR A 167 3.92 27.87 -28.87
CA THR A 167 3.14 28.54 -29.92
C THR A 167 1.65 28.56 -29.59
N LEU A 168 0.99 29.68 -29.86
CA LEU A 168 -0.46 29.81 -29.83
C LEU A 168 -0.98 29.60 -31.25
N GLU A 169 -1.93 28.69 -31.44
CA GLU A 169 -2.42 28.28 -32.75
C GLU A 169 -3.96 28.28 -32.83
N LYS A 170 -4.46 28.42 -34.06
CA LYS A 170 -5.85 28.18 -34.39
C LYS A 170 -5.93 26.90 -35.23
N ASP A 171 -6.22 25.79 -34.56
CA ASP A 171 -6.37 24.50 -35.21
C ASP A 171 -7.64 23.79 -34.71
N ALA A 172 -8.68 23.79 -35.58
CA ALA A 172 -9.96 23.18 -35.25
C ALA A 172 -9.91 21.64 -35.26
N ASN A 173 -8.85 21.05 -35.80
CA ASN A 173 -8.69 19.60 -35.92
C ASN A 173 -7.67 19.04 -34.88
N SER A 174 -6.96 19.90 -34.22
CA SER A 174 -5.99 19.49 -33.19
C SER A 174 -6.74 18.96 -31.98
N LYS A 175 -6.37 17.76 -31.58
CA LYS A 175 -6.84 17.18 -30.31
C LYS A 175 -5.87 17.57 -29.19
N PRO A 176 -6.37 17.78 -27.96
CA PRO A 176 -5.49 17.87 -26.79
C PRO A 176 -4.58 16.65 -26.74
N THR A 177 -3.34 16.85 -26.31
CA THR A 177 -2.49 15.70 -25.99
C THR A 177 -3.09 15.00 -24.78
N ASP A 178 -3.48 13.77 -24.97
CA ASP A 178 -3.86 12.88 -23.88
C ASP A 178 -2.56 12.22 -23.38
N ILE A 179 -2.14 12.61 -22.17
CA ILE A 179 -0.93 12.07 -21.55
C ILE A 179 -1.09 10.57 -21.27
N LEU A 180 -2.34 10.13 -21.11
CA LEU A 180 -2.69 8.73 -20.89
C LEU A 180 -2.90 7.97 -22.21
N ALA A 181 -3.09 8.69 -23.33
CA ALA A 181 -3.19 8.04 -24.66
C ALA A 181 -1.84 7.43 -25.02
N ASN A 182 -1.85 6.15 -25.26
CA ASN A 182 -0.65 5.37 -25.41
C ASN A 182 -0.67 4.58 -26.73
N ASP A 183 0.10 5.06 -27.70
CA ASP A 183 0.35 4.35 -28.96
C ASP A 183 1.50 3.32 -28.82
N GLU A 184 2.08 3.16 -27.63
CA GLU A 184 3.14 2.19 -27.41
C GLU A 184 2.62 0.75 -27.50
N PRO A 185 3.37 -0.16 -28.12
CA PRO A 185 2.97 -1.54 -28.22
C PRO A 185 3.03 -2.20 -26.82
N PRO A 186 2.19 -3.22 -26.58
CA PRO A 186 2.26 -4.01 -25.35
C PRO A 186 3.68 -4.54 -25.11
N VAL A 187 4.12 -4.52 -23.85
CA VAL A 187 5.42 -5.09 -23.46
C VAL A 187 5.31 -6.61 -23.47
N ILE A 188 6.07 -7.24 -24.33
CA ILE A 188 6.10 -8.71 -24.49
C ILE A 188 7.53 -9.19 -24.37
N ASP A 189 7.77 -10.20 -23.55
CA ASP A 189 9.04 -10.91 -23.50
C ASP A 189 9.17 -11.85 -24.70
N ALA A 190 9.83 -11.36 -25.74
CA ALA A 190 10.04 -12.07 -27.00
C ALA A 190 11.28 -12.97 -27.01
N ALA A 191 11.96 -13.18 -25.88
CA ALA A 191 13.13 -14.05 -25.80
C ALA A 191 12.79 -15.46 -26.30
N ALA A 192 13.61 -15.98 -27.22
CA ALA A 192 13.33 -17.25 -27.88
C ALA A 192 13.54 -18.47 -26.96
N ASN A 193 14.52 -18.37 -26.05
CA ASN A 193 14.90 -19.46 -25.15
C ASN A 193 15.16 -18.90 -23.75
N GLY A 194 14.42 -19.39 -22.77
CA GLY A 194 14.67 -19.12 -21.37
C GLY A 194 15.65 -20.12 -20.76
N SER A 195 16.40 -19.67 -19.76
CA SER A 195 17.19 -20.52 -18.87
C SER A 195 16.45 -20.66 -17.56
N PHE A 196 16.30 -21.89 -17.07
CA PHE A 196 15.66 -22.18 -15.80
C PHE A 196 16.21 -23.48 -15.20
N ASP A 197 16.60 -23.46 -13.93
CA ASP A 197 17.10 -24.66 -13.26
C ASP A 197 15.94 -25.61 -12.91
N ASP A 198 15.78 -26.64 -13.72
CA ASP A 198 14.73 -27.66 -13.55
C ASP A 198 14.94 -28.56 -12.33
N SER A 199 16.15 -28.59 -11.77
CA SER A 199 16.48 -29.43 -10.60
C SER A 199 15.96 -28.85 -9.28
N LEU A 200 15.68 -27.54 -9.24
CA LEU A 200 15.20 -26.87 -8.05
C LEU A 200 13.78 -27.32 -7.68
N VAL A 201 13.58 -27.50 -6.39
CA VAL A 201 12.27 -27.73 -5.79
C VAL A 201 11.98 -26.63 -4.77
N ALA A 202 10.70 -26.28 -4.59
CA ALA A 202 10.29 -25.17 -3.73
C ALA A 202 10.89 -25.26 -2.31
N TRP A 203 10.98 -26.48 -1.74
CA TRP A 203 11.57 -26.68 -0.40
C TRP A 203 13.00 -26.19 -0.25
N ASP A 204 13.85 -26.42 -1.23
CA ASP A 204 15.25 -25.99 -1.19
C ASP A 204 15.42 -24.57 -1.75
N PHE A 205 14.54 -24.19 -2.66
CA PHE A 205 14.54 -22.89 -3.29
C PHE A 205 14.24 -21.76 -2.29
N VAL A 206 13.20 -21.89 -1.45
CA VAL A 206 12.81 -20.86 -0.47
C VAL A 206 13.95 -20.49 0.47
N LYS A 207 14.81 -21.44 0.85
CA LYS A 207 15.98 -21.18 1.69
C LYS A 207 17.02 -20.27 1.03
N LYS A 208 17.06 -20.21 -0.31
CA LYS A 208 17.98 -19.35 -1.05
C LYS A 208 17.54 -17.89 -1.08
N LEU A 209 16.23 -17.63 -0.88
CA LEU A 209 15.64 -16.30 -0.97
C LEU A 209 16.12 -15.36 0.15
N GLY A 210 16.55 -15.91 1.30
CA GLY A 210 17.08 -15.12 2.41
C GLY A 210 16.08 -14.12 2.95
N VAL A 211 16.56 -12.93 3.35
CA VAL A 211 15.70 -11.82 3.75
C VAL A 211 15.40 -10.97 2.52
N GLY A 212 14.13 -10.69 2.31
CA GLY A 212 13.64 -9.78 1.29
C GLY A 212 13.28 -8.41 1.86
N LEU A 213 13.17 -7.44 0.97
CA LEU A 213 12.65 -6.10 1.24
C LEU A 213 11.38 -5.87 0.42
N GLN A 214 10.34 -5.37 1.06
CA GLN A 214 9.14 -4.89 0.36
C GLN A 214 9.49 -3.62 -0.43
N TYR A 215 9.24 -3.65 -1.72
CA TYR A 215 9.39 -2.48 -2.59
C TYR A 215 8.01 -1.96 -2.94
N GLU A 216 7.49 -1.17 -2.02
CA GLU A 216 6.15 -0.62 -2.09
C GLU A 216 6.15 0.76 -2.72
N ALA A 217 4.98 1.22 -3.01
CA ALA A 217 4.63 2.59 -3.27
C ALA A 217 4.61 3.03 -4.73
N LEU A 218 5.53 2.62 -5.58
CA LEU A 218 5.54 3.09 -6.97
C LEU A 218 4.44 2.46 -7.82
N PHE A 219 4.23 1.17 -7.63
CA PHE A 219 3.29 0.40 -8.44
C PHE A 219 2.02 0.02 -7.68
N ASN A 220 1.94 0.42 -6.40
CA ASN A 220 0.82 0.10 -5.53
C ASN A 220 0.02 1.35 -5.12
N SER A 221 0.41 2.53 -5.60
CA SER A 221 -0.29 3.76 -5.26
C SER A 221 -1.65 3.82 -5.95
N ILE A 222 -2.68 4.01 -5.15
CA ILE A 222 -3.97 4.48 -5.63
C ILE A 222 -3.82 5.98 -5.84
N LEU A 223 -4.32 6.50 -6.96
CA LEU A 223 -4.42 7.95 -7.15
C LEU A 223 -5.31 8.50 -6.03
N GLU A 224 -4.73 9.21 -5.10
CA GLU A 224 -5.50 10.02 -4.17
C GLU A 224 -6.19 11.14 -4.95
N ALA A 225 -7.37 11.56 -4.51
CA ALA A 225 -8.20 12.55 -5.23
C ALA A 225 -7.47 13.89 -5.51
N ASP A 226 -6.42 14.18 -4.75
CA ASP A 226 -5.61 15.40 -4.86
C ASP A 226 -4.34 15.20 -5.71
N CYS A 227 -4.12 14.02 -6.27
CA CYS A 227 -2.94 13.74 -7.09
C CYS A 227 -3.26 13.86 -8.56
N GLU A 228 -2.86 14.96 -9.16
CA GLU A 228 -3.05 15.25 -10.60
C GLU A 228 -2.08 14.50 -11.52
N ILE A 229 -1.18 13.68 -10.98
CA ILE A 229 -0.07 13.08 -11.72
C ILE A 229 -0.17 11.56 -11.71
N ASP A 230 -0.07 10.96 -12.88
CA ASP A 230 -0.04 9.52 -13.10
C ASP A 230 1.31 8.90 -12.70
N PHE A 231 1.36 8.18 -11.61
CA PHE A 231 2.58 7.74 -10.96
C PHE A 231 3.12 6.42 -11.46
N GLY A 232 2.26 5.52 -11.87
CA GLY A 232 2.68 4.22 -12.39
C GLY A 232 3.46 4.33 -13.69
N THR A 233 3.19 5.38 -14.47
CA THR A 233 3.82 5.60 -15.77
C THR A 233 5.03 6.52 -15.71
N GLU A 234 5.08 7.46 -14.75
CA GLU A 234 6.14 8.48 -14.69
C GLU A 234 7.08 8.36 -13.50
N TYR A 235 6.87 7.45 -12.57
CA TYR A 235 7.59 7.37 -11.30
C TYR A 235 7.55 8.65 -10.46
N THR A 236 6.65 9.55 -10.75
CA THR A 236 6.61 10.81 -10.03
C THR A 236 5.83 10.70 -8.75
N CYS A 237 6.44 10.98 -7.79
CA CYS A 237 6.34 11.66 -6.51
C CYS A 237 5.01 11.77 -5.76
N VAL A 238 3.99 10.90 -5.91
CA VAL A 238 2.93 10.81 -4.88
C VAL A 238 3.54 10.54 -3.53
N LEU A 239 4.59 9.79 -3.54
CA LEU A 239 5.13 9.18 -2.35
C LEU A 239 6.47 9.81 -1.97
N ASN A 240 6.74 11.00 -2.51
CA ASN A 240 7.97 11.75 -2.20
C ASN A 240 9.23 10.86 -2.27
N ARG A 241 9.35 10.07 -3.34
CA ARG A 241 10.52 9.21 -3.55
C ARG A 241 11.13 9.44 -4.94
N PRO A 242 12.45 9.21 -5.11
CA PRO A 242 13.09 9.28 -6.40
C PRO A 242 12.68 8.14 -7.32
N LYS A 243 12.93 8.31 -8.62
CA LYS A 243 12.84 7.25 -9.62
C LYS A 243 13.70 6.05 -9.21
N PRO A 244 13.23 4.81 -9.35
CA PRO A 244 14.03 3.62 -9.09
C PRO A 244 15.35 3.64 -9.88
N SER A 245 16.42 3.23 -9.25
CA SER A 245 17.74 3.25 -9.86
C SER A 245 18.56 2.00 -9.54
N LYS A 246 19.55 1.68 -10.40
CA LYS A 246 20.51 0.62 -10.10
C LYS A 246 21.29 0.91 -8.82
N LYS A 247 21.55 2.19 -8.52
CA LYS A 247 22.22 2.60 -7.27
C LYS A 247 21.40 2.21 -6.05
N GLU A 248 20.07 2.40 -6.10
CA GLU A 248 19.18 1.98 -5.04
C GLU A 248 19.18 0.45 -4.87
N MET A 249 19.08 -0.31 -5.96
CA MET A 249 19.15 -1.78 -5.90
C MET A 249 20.47 -2.28 -5.33
N HIS A 250 21.58 -1.67 -5.72
CA HIS A 250 22.90 -1.95 -5.17
C HIS A 250 22.96 -1.66 -3.67
N PHE A 251 22.43 -0.50 -3.22
CA PHE A 251 22.33 -0.13 -1.80
C PHE A 251 21.52 -1.13 -0.98
N ILE A 252 20.38 -1.60 -1.49
CA ILE A 252 19.57 -2.64 -0.85
C ILE A 252 20.35 -3.97 -0.77
N LYS A 253 21.00 -4.36 -1.87
CA LYS A 253 21.80 -5.59 -1.93
C LYS A 253 22.99 -5.57 -0.97
N GLU A 254 23.71 -4.45 -0.88
CA GLU A 254 24.86 -4.31 0.02
C GLU A 254 24.47 -4.42 1.50
N LYS A 255 23.26 -4.01 1.89
CA LYS A 255 22.74 -4.21 3.25
C LYS A 255 22.58 -5.70 3.62
N GLY A 256 22.47 -6.58 2.62
CA GLY A 256 22.32 -8.03 2.82
C GLY A 256 20.97 -8.59 2.40
N PHE A 257 20.08 -7.78 1.86
CA PHE A 257 18.83 -8.27 1.28
C PHE A 257 19.10 -9.10 0.03
N LYS A 258 18.44 -10.26 -0.07
CA LYS A 258 18.60 -11.18 -1.21
C LYS A 258 17.41 -11.18 -2.17
N THR A 259 16.28 -10.68 -1.71
CA THR A 259 15.02 -10.69 -2.46
C THR A 259 14.40 -9.29 -2.43
N LEU A 260 13.84 -8.86 -3.56
CA LEU A 260 12.99 -7.68 -3.65
C LEU A 260 11.56 -8.14 -3.91
N ARG A 261 10.61 -7.76 -3.07
CA ARG A 261 9.19 -8.00 -3.33
C ARG A 261 8.55 -6.73 -3.87
N VAL A 262 8.20 -6.78 -5.16
CA VAL A 262 7.60 -5.66 -5.89
C VAL A 262 6.10 -5.90 -5.96
N GLN A 263 5.36 -5.19 -5.13
CA GLN A 263 3.90 -5.18 -5.17
C GLN A 263 3.43 -4.21 -6.25
N PHE A 264 2.48 -4.64 -7.08
CA PHE A 264 1.93 -3.80 -8.12
C PHE A 264 0.39 -3.74 -8.06
N ASN A 265 -0.14 -2.60 -8.42
CA ASN A 265 -1.58 -2.37 -8.56
C ASN A 265 -1.86 -1.62 -9.86
N PRO A 266 -2.24 -2.30 -10.95
CA PRO A 266 -2.46 -1.66 -12.23
C PRO A 266 -3.86 -1.05 -12.35
N ASN A 267 -4.66 -1.08 -11.29
CA ASN A 267 -6.07 -0.68 -11.33
C ASN A 267 -6.30 0.71 -11.92
N PRO A 268 -5.54 1.76 -11.54
CA PRO A 268 -5.71 3.09 -12.12
C PRO A 268 -5.06 3.26 -13.51
N HIS A 269 -4.35 2.26 -14.00
CA HIS A 269 -3.59 2.30 -15.26
C HIS A 269 -4.17 1.39 -16.34
N MET A 270 -5.49 1.19 -16.31
CA MET A 270 -6.22 0.43 -17.35
C MET A 270 -6.65 1.38 -18.47
N LEU A 271 -6.34 1.01 -19.72
CA LEU A 271 -6.61 1.84 -20.89
C LEU A 271 -8.01 1.61 -21.46
N ASP A 272 -8.62 0.48 -21.18
CA ASP A 272 -9.90 0.09 -21.79
C ASP A 272 -10.70 -0.90 -20.92
N GLU A 273 -11.91 -1.20 -21.36
CA GLU A 273 -12.83 -2.16 -20.75
C GLU A 273 -12.37 -3.63 -20.80
N ASN A 274 -11.31 -3.92 -21.56
CA ASN A 274 -10.70 -5.25 -21.63
C ASN A 274 -9.55 -5.40 -20.60
N TYR A 275 -9.37 -4.40 -19.74
CA TYR A 275 -8.32 -4.34 -18.74
C TYR A 275 -6.91 -4.37 -19.35
N THR A 276 -6.72 -3.61 -20.43
CA THR A 276 -5.39 -3.43 -21.03
C THR A 276 -4.55 -2.54 -20.12
N ILE A 277 -3.47 -3.08 -19.57
CA ILE A 277 -2.53 -2.33 -18.73
C ILE A 277 -1.75 -1.36 -19.60
N ASP A 278 -1.58 -0.12 -19.16
CA ASP A 278 -0.72 0.86 -19.82
C ASP A 278 0.69 0.29 -20.03
N PRO A 279 1.19 0.20 -21.28
CA PRO A 279 2.52 -0.31 -21.56
C PRO A 279 3.64 0.47 -20.85
N ARG A 280 3.44 1.74 -20.53
CA ARG A 280 4.42 2.54 -19.76
C ARG A 280 4.53 2.00 -18.33
N PHE A 281 3.40 1.72 -17.68
CA PHE A 281 3.38 1.05 -16.37
C PHE A 281 4.12 -0.29 -16.42
N MET A 282 3.81 -1.10 -17.44
CA MET A 282 4.44 -2.42 -17.61
C MET A 282 5.95 -2.31 -17.86
N ARG A 283 6.39 -1.33 -18.66
CA ARG A 283 7.82 -1.05 -18.91
C ARG A 283 8.54 -0.66 -17.63
N ASN A 284 7.92 0.19 -16.83
CA ASN A 284 8.49 0.65 -15.57
C ASN A 284 8.60 -0.47 -14.54
N LEU A 285 7.55 -1.30 -14.41
CA LEU A 285 7.59 -2.51 -13.59
C LEU A 285 8.74 -3.45 -14.04
N LYS A 286 8.85 -3.70 -15.36
CA LYS A 286 9.92 -4.51 -15.92
C LYS A 286 11.30 -3.93 -15.61
N GLN A 287 11.48 -2.63 -15.68
CA GLN A 287 12.74 -1.96 -15.39
C GLN A 287 13.22 -2.19 -13.95
N VAL A 288 12.31 -2.12 -12.96
CA VAL A 288 12.65 -2.42 -11.56
C VAL A 288 13.06 -3.88 -11.40
N VAL A 289 12.32 -4.79 -12.04
CA VAL A 289 12.68 -6.22 -12.06
C VAL A 289 14.08 -6.43 -12.64
N ASP A 290 14.38 -5.78 -13.78
CA ASP A 290 15.67 -5.86 -14.45
C ASP A 290 16.81 -5.35 -13.54
N PHE A 291 16.65 -4.20 -12.91
CA PHE A 291 17.65 -3.61 -12.02
C PHE A 291 17.99 -4.52 -10.83
N ALA A 292 16.97 -5.10 -10.20
CA ALA A 292 17.17 -5.99 -9.05
C ALA A 292 17.84 -7.32 -9.48
N ILE A 293 17.45 -7.90 -10.61
CA ILE A 293 18.04 -9.15 -11.12
C ILE A 293 19.49 -8.91 -11.60
N GLU A 294 19.81 -7.78 -12.21
CA GLU A 294 21.18 -7.42 -12.58
C GLU A 294 22.10 -7.34 -11.36
N GLU A 295 21.60 -6.92 -10.19
CA GLU A 295 22.32 -7.00 -8.92
C GLU A 295 22.39 -8.42 -8.32
N GLY A 296 21.81 -9.42 -9.00
CA GLY A 296 21.78 -10.81 -8.54
C GLY A 296 20.80 -11.06 -7.37
N MET A 297 19.75 -10.25 -7.29
CA MET A 297 18.66 -10.46 -6.33
C MET A 297 17.57 -11.36 -6.92
N TYR A 298 16.83 -12.03 -6.04
CA TYR A 298 15.55 -12.61 -6.42
C TYR A 298 14.49 -11.52 -6.44
N VAL A 299 13.50 -11.64 -7.32
CA VAL A 299 12.40 -10.68 -7.41
C VAL A 299 11.07 -11.40 -7.34
N ILE A 300 10.22 -10.98 -6.42
CA ILE A 300 8.83 -11.43 -6.32
C ILE A 300 7.95 -10.31 -6.90
N VAL A 301 7.25 -10.60 -7.99
CA VAL A 301 6.22 -9.71 -8.53
C VAL A 301 4.89 -10.14 -7.96
N CYS A 302 4.33 -9.32 -7.08
CA CYS A 302 3.12 -9.59 -6.30
C CYS A 302 1.96 -8.69 -6.69
N GLY A 303 0.83 -9.27 -6.91
CA GLY A 303 -0.39 -8.51 -7.13
C GLY A 303 -1.37 -9.18 -8.09
N PRO A 304 -2.42 -8.48 -8.47
CA PRO A 304 -2.79 -7.13 -8.03
C PRO A 304 -3.23 -7.07 -6.57
N ALA A 305 -3.18 -5.87 -5.98
CA ALA A 305 -3.73 -5.61 -4.66
C ALA A 305 -5.27 -5.63 -4.68
N ASN A 306 -5.87 -5.92 -3.54
CA ASN A 306 -7.31 -5.99 -3.37
C ASN A 306 -7.92 -4.59 -3.16
N ASP A 307 -7.81 -3.74 -4.18
CA ASP A 307 -8.34 -2.39 -4.15
C ASP A 307 -9.65 -2.29 -4.94
N PHE A 308 -10.74 -2.61 -4.25
CA PHE A 308 -12.06 -2.27 -4.73
C PHE A 308 -12.52 -1.00 -4.02
N MET A 309 -12.70 0.08 -4.77
CA MET A 309 -13.11 1.36 -4.18
C MET A 309 -14.54 1.29 -3.65
N SER A 310 -14.81 2.08 -2.59
CA SER A 310 -16.19 2.32 -2.16
C SER A 310 -16.97 3.00 -3.30
N GLU A 311 -18.30 2.82 -3.29
CA GLU A 311 -19.19 3.41 -4.29
C GLU A 311 -19.03 4.95 -4.34
N GLU A 312 -18.78 5.61 -3.21
CA GLU A 312 -18.57 7.06 -3.11
C GLU A 312 -17.24 7.49 -3.77
N ALA A 313 -16.15 6.78 -3.49
CA ALA A 313 -14.85 7.05 -4.11
C ALA A 313 -14.84 6.71 -5.61
N TRP A 314 -15.64 5.72 -6.04
CA TRP A 314 -15.86 5.39 -7.44
C TRP A 314 -16.55 6.54 -8.19
N VAL A 315 -17.62 7.10 -7.64
CA VAL A 315 -18.38 8.22 -8.26
C VAL A 315 -17.47 9.43 -8.47
N GLU A 316 -16.62 9.76 -7.51
CA GLU A 316 -15.70 10.90 -7.61
C GLU A 316 -14.65 10.69 -8.70
N LYS A 317 -14.10 9.48 -8.83
CA LYS A 317 -13.10 9.17 -9.87
C LYS A 317 -13.69 9.01 -11.28
N VAL A 318 -14.86 8.45 -11.39
CA VAL A 318 -15.60 8.39 -12.68
C VAL A 318 -15.92 9.79 -13.19
N ALA A 319 -16.22 10.74 -12.29
CA ALA A 319 -16.44 12.15 -12.64
C ALA A 319 -15.17 12.82 -13.21
N ASN A 320 -13.98 12.28 -12.94
CA ASN A 320 -12.69 12.79 -13.43
C ASN A 320 -12.11 11.98 -14.61
N ASP A 321 -12.92 11.15 -15.27
CA ASP A 321 -12.53 10.33 -16.45
C ASP A 321 -11.37 9.34 -16.18
N ILE A 322 -11.17 8.90 -14.93
CA ILE A 322 -10.14 7.93 -14.58
C ILE A 322 -10.71 6.53 -14.78
N HIS A 323 -10.11 5.77 -15.70
CA HIS A 323 -10.42 4.36 -15.87
C HIS A 323 -9.94 3.58 -14.66
N PHE A 324 -10.87 3.08 -13.86
CA PHE A 324 -10.58 2.29 -12.69
C PHE A 324 -11.04 0.86 -12.87
N ALA A 325 -10.20 -0.07 -12.48
CA ALA A 325 -10.51 -1.50 -12.45
C ALA A 325 -9.99 -2.09 -11.14
N GLY A 326 -10.50 -3.25 -10.77
CA GLY A 326 -10.06 -3.88 -9.53
C GLY A 326 -10.81 -5.18 -9.26
N TYR A 327 -10.55 -5.76 -8.09
CA TYR A 327 -11.23 -6.96 -7.64
C TYR A 327 -11.49 -6.94 -6.13
N THR A 328 -12.43 -7.74 -5.71
CA THR A 328 -12.65 -8.14 -4.32
C THR A 328 -13.07 -9.61 -4.26
N ILE A 329 -12.92 -10.23 -3.11
CA ILE A 329 -13.32 -11.63 -2.92
C ILE A 329 -14.81 -11.66 -2.52
N SER A 330 -15.68 -11.31 -3.45
CA SER A 330 -17.13 -11.31 -3.24
C SER A 330 -17.85 -12.10 -4.35
N GLN A 331 -18.91 -12.80 -3.98
CA GLN A 331 -19.75 -13.51 -4.97
C GLN A 331 -20.47 -12.53 -5.91
N GLU A 332 -20.74 -11.33 -5.43
CA GLU A 332 -21.45 -10.28 -6.19
C GLU A 332 -20.58 -9.72 -7.30
N SER A 333 -19.29 -9.51 -7.05
CA SER A 333 -18.30 -9.01 -8.03
C SER A 333 -17.55 -10.11 -8.78
N LYS A 334 -17.90 -11.39 -8.56
CA LYS A 334 -17.14 -12.54 -9.07
C LYS A 334 -16.81 -12.46 -10.56
N LYS A 335 -17.75 -12.02 -11.39
CA LYS A 335 -17.59 -12.01 -12.85
C LYS A 335 -16.54 -10.99 -13.27
N GLU A 336 -16.65 -9.77 -12.75
CA GLU A 336 -15.79 -8.64 -13.03
C GLU A 336 -14.40 -8.86 -12.45
N SER A 337 -14.32 -9.25 -11.18
CA SER A 337 -13.07 -9.59 -10.48
C SER A 337 -12.28 -10.68 -11.20
N LYS A 338 -12.98 -11.74 -11.65
CA LYS A 338 -12.35 -12.83 -12.38
C LYS A 338 -11.80 -12.38 -13.74
N ALA A 339 -12.57 -11.58 -14.48
CA ALA A 339 -12.14 -11.05 -15.78
C ALA A 339 -10.91 -10.14 -15.62
N PHE A 340 -10.93 -9.25 -14.63
CA PHE A 340 -9.82 -8.37 -14.29
C PHE A 340 -8.56 -9.16 -13.93
N ILE A 341 -8.62 -10.04 -12.93
CA ILE A 341 -7.47 -10.83 -12.46
C ILE A 341 -6.86 -11.64 -13.61
N GLN A 342 -7.71 -12.26 -14.45
CA GLN A 342 -7.24 -13.06 -15.58
C GLN A 342 -6.54 -12.21 -16.64
N ALA A 343 -7.09 -11.03 -16.96
CA ALA A 343 -6.50 -10.11 -17.92
C ALA A 343 -5.14 -9.59 -17.43
N VAL A 344 -5.05 -9.20 -16.16
CA VAL A 344 -3.80 -8.75 -15.52
C VAL A 344 -2.72 -9.83 -15.61
N TRP A 345 -2.99 -11.03 -15.10
CA TRP A 345 -1.99 -12.10 -15.08
C TRP A 345 -1.58 -12.58 -16.47
N LYS A 346 -2.47 -12.48 -17.45
CA LYS A 346 -2.15 -12.77 -18.85
C LYS A 346 -1.09 -11.80 -19.41
N GLN A 347 -1.21 -10.53 -19.09
CA GLN A 347 -0.29 -9.48 -19.55
C GLN A 347 1.04 -9.53 -18.77
N ILE A 348 1.01 -9.67 -17.46
CA ILE A 348 2.22 -9.85 -16.63
C ILE A 348 3.01 -11.08 -17.11
N ALA A 349 2.34 -12.23 -17.30
CA ALA A 349 3.01 -13.43 -17.75
C ALA A 349 3.55 -13.34 -19.18
N ALA A 350 2.99 -12.47 -20.03
CA ALA A 350 3.52 -12.20 -21.36
C ALA A 350 4.73 -11.26 -21.34
N ALA A 351 4.74 -10.29 -20.43
CA ALA A 351 5.81 -9.31 -20.30
C ALA A 351 7.06 -9.86 -19.58
N LEU A 352 6.86 -10.82 -18.67
CA LEU A 352 7.89 -11.38 -17.80
C LEU A 352 7.96 -12.91 -17.96
N ASN A 353 8.76 -13.40 -18.89
CA ASN A 353 8.82 -14.84 -19.21
C ASN A 353 10.28 -15.34 -19.42
N ASN A 354 10.70 -15.48 -20.67
CA ASN A 354 11.93 -16.18 -21.02
C ASN A 354 13.21 -15.38 -20.79
N SER A 355 13.11 -14.07 -20.64
CA SER A 355 14.22 -13.22 -20.19
C SER A 355 14.59 -13.44 -18.72
N TYR A 356 13.77 -14.15 -17.96
CA TYR A 356 13.89 -14.33 -16.51
C TYR A 356 13.93 -15.81 -16.14
N ASP A 357 14.97 -16.23 -15.48
CA ASP A 357 15.11 -17.56 -14.90
C ASP A 357 14.38 -17.71 -13.55
N GLU A 358 14.87 -18.56 -12.66
CA GLU A 358 14.30 -18.78 -11.32
C GLU A 358 14.45 -17.59 -10.36
N HIS A 359 15.24 -16.56 -10.72
CA HIS A 359 15.33 -15.35 -9.89
C HIS A 359 14.03 -14.52 -9.90
N LEU A 360 13.18 -14.70 -10.92
CA LEU A 360 11.84 -14.12 -10.93
C LEU A 360 10.81 -15.12 -10.37
N ILE A 361 10.01 -14.67 -9.41
CA ILE A 361 8.91 -15.40 -8.77
C ILE A 361 7.63 -14.59 -8.95
N PHE A 362 6.49 -15.27 -9.10
CA PHE A 362 5.19 -14.62 -9.06
C PHE A 362 4.46 -14.92 -7.76
N GLU A 363 3.75 -13.94 -7.22
CA GLU A 363 2.84 -14.07 -6.09
C GLU A 363 1.43 -13.68 -6.54
N THR A 364 0.45 -14.56 -6.31
CA THR A 364 -0.83 -14.51 -7.03
C THR A 364 -1.66 -13.26 -6.77
N LEU A 365 -1.76 -12.81 -5.54
CA LEU A 365 -2.56 -11.68 -5.08
C LEU A 365 -1.89 -11.09 -3.84
N ASN A 366 -2.27 -9.87 -3.43
CA ASN A 366 -1.88 -9.28 -2.15
C ASN A 366 -3.11 -9.11 -1.27
N GLU A 367 -3.09 -9.75 -0.10
CA GLU A 367 -4.11 -9.66 0.95
C GLU A 367 -5.57 -9.75 0.45
N PRO A 368 -5.90 -10.78 -0.34
CA PRO A 368 -7.23 -10.90 -0.92
C PRO A 368 -8.30 -11.09 0.16
N THR A 369 -9.29 -10.22 0.21
CA THR A 369 -10.40 -10.26 1.19
C THR A 369 -11.71 -9.78 0.56
N ASP A 370 -12.84 -10.02 1.22
CA ASP A 370 -14.12 -9.40 0.87
C ASP A 370 -14.20 -8.01 1.53
N ARG A 371 -14.14 -6.96 0.72
CA ARG A 371 -14.18 -5.57 1.19
C ARG A 371 -15.56 -5.12 1.69
N PHE A 372 -16.60 -5.90 1.42
CA PHE A 372 -17.98 -5.57 1.80
C PHE A 372 -18.48 -6.35 3.00
N HIS A 373 -17.69 -7.34 3.45
CA HIS A 373 -18.10 -8.18 4.58
C HIS A 373 -17.50 -7.65 5.90
N GLU A 374 -18.28 -7.76 6.98
CA GLU A 374 -17.87 -7.33 8.34
C GLU A 374 -16.62 -8.03 8.88
N HIS A 375 -16.22 -9.17 8.28
CA HIS A 375 -15.03 -9.92 8.67
C HIS A 375 -13.81 -9.64 7.77
N THR A 376 -13.78 -8.49 7.08
CA THR A 376 -12.62 -8.05 6.29
C THR A 376 -11.34 -8.10 7.15
N PHE A 377 -10.33 -8.86 6.71
CA PHE A 377 -9.09 -9.17 7.45
C PHE A 377 -9.28 -9.89 8.81
N GLN A 378 -10.49 -10.34 9.10
CA GLN A 378 -10.84 -11.07 10.32
C GLN A 378 -11.71 -12.30 9.99
N GLU A 379 -11.41 -12.96 8.90
CA GLU A 379 -12.20 -14.04 8.33
C GLU A 379 -12.40 -15.20 9.32
N LYS A 380 -13.65 -15.64 9.42
CA LYS A 380 -14.06 -16.69 10.36
C LYS A 380 -14.47 -17.96 9.64
N THR A 381 -13.88 -19.07 10.07
CA THR A 381 -14.12 -20.39 9.44
C THR A 381 -15.51 -20.95 9.69
N ASP A 382 -16.28 -20.41 10.62
CA ASP A 382 -17.68 -20.77 10.90
C ASP A 382 -18.69 -19.86 10.18
N CYS A 383 -18.30 -18.67 9.75
CA CYS A 383 -19.13 -17.76 8.98
C CYS A 383 -19.48 -18.32 7.59
N ALA A 384 -20.75 -18.21 7.20
CA ALA A 384 -21.23 -18.73 5.92
C ALA A 384 -20.73 -17.91 4.71
N VAL A 385 -20.51 -16.59 4.88
CA VAL A 385 -19.97 -15.69 3.85
C VAL A 385 -18.49 -16.01 3.68
N CYS A 386 -17.68 -15.96 4.73
CA CYS A 386 -16.25 -16.27 4.66
C CYS A 386 -15.98 -17.66 4.03
N LYS A 387 -16.82 -18.67 4.28
CA LYS A 387 -16.69 -19.99 3.61
C LYS A 387 -16.82 -19.90 2.10
N LYS A 388 -17.70 -19.02 1.59
CA LYS A 388 -17.84 -18.80 0.15
C LYS A 388 -16.65 -18.03 -0.40
N ASP A 389 -16.10 -17.11 0.39
CA ASP A 389 -14.93 -16.31 0.02
C ASP A 389 -13.67 -17.16 -0.06
N PHE A 390 -13.46 -18.09 0.88
CA PHE A 390 -12.42 -19.12 0.77
C PHE A 390 -12.55 -19.95 -0.51
N ALA A 391 -13.77 -20.37 -0.86
CA ALA A 391 -13.99 -21.13 -2.07
C ALA A 391 -13.70 -20.31 -3.34
N LEU A 392 -14.08 -19.05 -3.34
CA LEU A 392 -13.84 -18.12 -4.44
C LEU A 392 -12.35 -17.81 -4.60
N LEU A 393 -11.64 -17.55 -3.51
CA LEU A 393 -10.20 -17.35 -3.53
C LEU A 393 -9.46 -18.59 -4.07
N ASN A 394 -9.85 -19.78 -3.65
CA ASN A 394 -9.29 -21.04 -4.21
C ASN A 394 -9.51 -21.13 -5.74
N GLU A 395 -10.66 -20.67 -6.24
CA GLU A 395 -10.96 -20.60 -7.68
C GLU A 395 -10.05 -19.57 -8.37
N TYR A 396 -9.85 -18.38 -7.78
CA TYR A 396 -8.99 -17.36 -8.35
C TYR A 396 -7.53 -17.78 -8.37
N ASN A 397 -7.01 -18.31 -7.27
CA ASN A 397 -5.65 -18.82 -7.21
C ASN A 397 -5.41 -19.95 -8.25
N GLN A 398 -6.37 -20.84 -8.44
CA GLN A 398 -6.28 -21.87 -9.49
C GLN A 398 -6.23 -21.24 -10.88
N MET A 399 -7.10 -20.28 -11.18
CA MET A 399 -7.14 -19.58 -12.46
C MET A 399 -5.84 -18.83 -12.75
N ILE A 400 -5.25 -18.17 -11.75
CA ILE A 400 -3.98 -17.45 -11.88
C ILE A 400 -2.87 -18.45 -12.23
N VAL A 401 -2.73 -19.53 -11.47
CA VAL A 401 -1.71 -20.55 -11.72
C VAL A 401 -1.87 -21.14 -13.14
N ASP A 402 -3.09 -21.46 -13.55
CA ASP A 402 -3.36 -21.99 -14.89
C ASP A 402 -3.02 -20.96 -15.99
N THR A 403 -3.31 -19.69 -15.77
CA THR A 403 -2.98 -18.59 -16.71
C THR A 403 -1.47 -18.43 -16.86
N ILE A 404 -0.73 -18.39 -15.75
CA ILE A 404 0.73 -18.30 -15.76
C ILE A 404 1.34 -19.51 -16.48
N ARG A 405 0.89 -20.73 -16.18
CA ARG A 405 1.36 -21.97 -16.83
C ARG A 405 1.06 -22.02 -18.32
N ALA A 406 -0.09 -21.48 -18.74
CA ALA A 406 -0.51 -21.44 -20.14
C ALA A 406 0.32 -20.49 -20.99
N SER A 407 0.99 -19.49 -20.42
CA SER A 407 1.89 -18.59 -21.14
C SER A 407 3.15 -19.31 -21.66
N GLY A 408 3.44 -20.51 -21.18
CA GLY A 408 4.56 -21.34 -21.65
C GLY A 408 5.94 -20.79 -21.24
N GLY A 409 6.99 -21.19 -21.97
CA GLY A 409 8.35 -20.74 -21.68
C GLY A 409 8.80 -21.05 -20.26
N ASN A 410 9.55 -20.13 -19.63
CA ASN A 410 9.96 -20.26 -18.23
C ASN A 410 8.79 -20.22 -17.25
N ASN A 411 7.69 -19.55 -17.60
CA ASN A 411 6.50 -19.49 -16.78
C ASN A 411 5.80 -20.86 -16.65
N ALA A 412 6.01 -21.78 -17.61
CA ALA A 412 5.52 -23.14 -17.49
C ALA A 412 6.06 -23.86 -16.24
N LYS A 413 7.17 -23.42 -15.66
CA LYS A 413 7.87 -24.05 -14.54
C LYS A 413 8.30 -23.09 -13.42
N ARG A 414 7.97 -21.79 -13.55
CA ARG A 414 8.29 -20.73 -12.57
C ARG A 414 7.72 -21.06 -11.18
N PHE A 415 8.44 -20.65 -10.14
CA PHE A 415 7.89 -20.68 -8.77
C PHE A 415 6.75 -19.68 -8.64
N ILE A 416 5.66 -20.11 -8.00
CA ILE A 416 4.48 -19.27 -7.77
C ILE A 416 4.14 -19.33 -6.29
N MET A 417 4.09 -18.16 -5.65
CA MET A 417 3.61 -17.98 -4.30
C MET A 417 2.08 -17.80 -4.32
N VAL A 418 1.40 -18.43 -3.36
CA VAL A 418 -0.05 -18.47 -3.29
C VAL A 418 -0.51 -18.02 -1.94
N GLU A 419 -1.20 -16.91 -1.89
CA GLU A 419 -1.67 -16.28 -0.67
C GLU A 419 -3.06 -16.77 -0.27
N GLY A 420 -3.30 -16.81 1.04
CA GLY A 420 -4.59 -17.11 1.65
C GLY A 420 -5.47 -15.88 1.80
N LEU A 421 -6.73 -16.10 2.17
CA LEU A 421 -7.67 -15.02 2.43
C LEU A 421 -7.13 -14.12 3.54
N GLY A 422 -7.11 -12.79 3.30
CA GLY A 422 -6.59 -11.79 4.24
C GLY A 422 -5.09 -11.91 4.59
N GLY A 423 -4.32 -12.73 3.87
CA GLY A 423 -2.87 -12.89 4.06
C GLY A 423 -2.44 -13.64 5.34
N GLY A 424 -3.30 -13.77 6.34
CA GLY A 424 -2.94 -14.29 7.65
C GLY A 424 -2.64 -15.79 7.70
N PHE A 425 -1.65 -16.21 8.53
CA PHE A 425 -1.28 -17.62 8.67
C PHE A 425 -2.42 -18.53 9.13
N ALA A 426 -3.35 -18.01 9.92
CA ALA A 426 -4.52 -18.75 10.39
C ALA A 426 -5.37 -19.23 9.23
N ASN A 427 -5.51 -18.39 8.21
CA ASN A 427 -6.36 -18.66 7.04
C ASN A 427 -5.79 -19.72 6.12
N ILE A 428 -4.47 -19.73 5.86
CA ILE A 428 -3.87 -20.79 5.04
C ILE A 428 -3.76 -22.14 5.75
N THR A 429 -3.87 -22.18 7.08
CA THR A 429 -3.78 -23.43 7.84
C THR A 429 -5.13 -24.11 8.07
N THR A 430 -6.24 -23.49 7.64
CA THR A 430 -7.58 -24.09 7.71
C THR A 430 -7.80 -25.15 6.63
N ASN A 431 -8.83 -25.99 6.81
CA ASN A 431 -9.25 -26.94 5.77
C ASN A 431 -10.05 -26.27 4.62
N LEU A 432 -10.37 -25.00 4.73
CA LEU A 432 -11.08 -24.21 3.71
C LEU A 432 -10.12 -23.71 2.62
N PHE A 433 -8.91 -23.34 2.99
CA PHE A 433 -7.87 -22.96 2.02
C PHE A 433 -7.29 -24.21 1.35
N LYS A 434 -7.06 -24.13 0.04
CA LYS A 434 -6.49 -25.22 -0.76
C LYS A 434 -5.48 -24.66 -1.74
N LEU A 435 -4.26 -25.18 -1.69
CA LEU A 435 -3.30 -24.89 -2.75
C LEU A 435 -3.85 -25.34 -4.10
N PRO A 436 -3.62 -24.55 -5.17
CA PRO A 436 -3.98 -24.93 -6.53
C PRO A 436 -3.38 -26.26 -6.95
N LYS A 437 -4.06 -26.93 -7.85
CA LYS A 437 -3.46 -28.07 -8.57
C LYS A 437 -2.50 -27.51 -9.61
N ASP A 438 -1.26 -27.98 -9.60
CA ASP A 438 -0.25 -27.57 -10.56
C ASP A 438 0.22 -28.78 -11.38
N LYS A 439 0.39 -28.55 -12.69
CA LYS A 439 0.96 -29.55 -13.60
C LYS A 439 2.43 -29.83 -13.29
N VAL A 440 3.11 -28.84 -12.71
CA VAL A 440 4.52 -28.92 -12.33
C VAL A 440 4.63 -29.12 -10.83
N LYS A 441 5.21 -30.24 -10.42
CA LYS A 441 5.34 -30.59 -9.02
C LYS A 441 6.34 -29.70 -8.29
N ASN A 442 6.07 -29.40 -7.02
CA ASN A 442 6.98 -28.69 -6.11
C ASN A 442 7.40 -27.30 -6.62
N ARG A 443 6.45 -26.55 -7.21
CA ARG A 443 6.67 -25.17 -7.68
C ARG A 443 5.74 -24.16 -7.01
N LEU A 444 4.78 -24.61 -6.20
CA LEU A 444 3.92 -23.71 -5.44
C LEU A 444 4.45 -23.53 -4.02
N ILE A 445 4.35 -22.30 -3.52
CA ILE A 445 4.82 -21.88 -2.21
C ILE A 445 3.66 -21.14 -1.52
N PRO A 446 3.08 -21.67 -0.44
CA PRO A 446 2.16 -20.90 0.38
C PRO A 446 2.82 -19.59 0.87
N SER A 447 2.12 -18.48 0.73
CA SER A 447 2.55 -17.15 1.16
C SER A 447 1.68 -16.65 2.29
N VAL A 448 2.29 -15.98 3.27
CA VAL A 448 1.60 -15.44 4.45
C VAL A 448 2.20 -14.12 4.89
N HIS A 449 1.35 -13.26 5.46
CA HIS A 449 1.74 -12.09 6.21
C HIS A 449 1.66 -12.39 7.71
N ASN A 450 2.69 -12.01 8.44
CA ASN A 450 2.70 -12.13 9.89
C ASN A 450 3.48 -10.99 10.52
N TYR A 451 2.76 -10.12 11.20
CA TYR A 451 3.31 -9.02 11.99
C TYR A 451 3.15 -9.37 13.48
N PRO A 452 4.14 -10.00 14.11
CA PRO A 452 3.96 -10.55 15.45
C PRO A 452 3.56 -9.53 16.51
N MET A 453 3.96 -8.26 16.35
CA MET A 453 3.63 -7.17 17.26
C MET A 453 2.48 -6.27 16.76
N GLY A 454 1.78 -6.67 15.66
CA GLY A 454 0.75 -5.88 15.02
C GLY A 454 1.29 -4.83 14.06
N VAL A 455 0.39 -4.09 13.43
CA VAL A 455 0.70 -3.13 12.34
C VAL A 455 0.38 -1.67 12.71
N SER A 456 -0.17 -1.41 13.90
CA SER A 456 -0.56 -0.05 14.29
C SER A 456 0.65 0.81 14.65
N PRO A 457 0.89 1.92 13.94
CA PRO A 457 1.98 2.84 14.27
C PRO A 457 1.67 3.71 15.50
N TRP A 458 0.42 3.78 15.90
CA TRP A 458 -0.08 4.66 16.96
C TRP A 458 -0.05 4.01 18.34
N ASN A 459 -0.07 2.68 18.38
CA ASN A 459 -0.14 1.93 19.63
C ASN A 459 1.25 1.48 20.07
N LYS A 460 1.69 1.98 21.22
CA LYS A 460 2.91 1.49 21.87
C LYS A 460 2.70 0.02 22.23
N THR A 461 3.49 -0.84 21.63
CA THR A 461 3.41 -2.29 21.84
C THR A 461 4.66 -2.80 22.56
N TYR A 462 4.48 -3.62 23.57
CA TYR A 462 5.56 -4.30 24.26
C TYR A 462 5.57 -5.78 23.86
N TYR A 463 6.76 -6.33 23.65
CA TYR A 463 6.91 -7.75 23.36
C TYR A 463 6.71 -8.58 24.62
N THR A 464 5.70 -9.44 24.64
CA THR A 464 5.28 -10.23 25.79
C THR A 464 5.29 -11.72 25.49
N GLU A 465 5.26 -12.58 26.53
CA GLU A 465 5.12 -14.02 26.38
C GLU A 465 3.80 -14.40 25.67
N SER A 466 2.76 -13.58 25.79
CA SER A 466 1.49 -13.78 25.05
C SER A 466 1.68 -13.57 23.56
N ILE A 467 2.34 -12.49 23.13
CA ILE A 467 2.68 -12.25 21.72
C ILE A 467 3.57 -13.37 21.20
N LYS A 468 4.63 -13.75 21.94
CA LYS A 468 5.51 -14.86 21.58
C LYS A 468 4.72 -16.14 21.35
N LYS A 469 3.84 -16.48 22.30
CA LYS A 469 3.04 -17.70 22.23
C LYS A 469 2.07 -17.66 21.04
N ASN A 470 1.24 -16.61 20.95
CA ASN A 470 0.11 -16.57 20.01
C ASN A 470 0.54 -16.27 18.57
N ASN A 471 1.49 -15.33 18.38
CA ASN A 471 1.84 -14.82 17.07
C ASN A 471 3.13 -15.44 16.49
N ILE A 472 3.96 -16.09 17.32
CA ILE A 472 5.15 -16.80 16.85
C ILE A 472 4.98 -18.31 17.06
N THR A 473 4.92 -18.78 18.31
CA THR A 473 4.92 -20.22 18.59
C THR A 473 3.74 -20.95 17.98
N ASP A 474 2.51 -20.44 18.17
CA ASP A 474 1.30 -21.07 17.63
C ASP A 474 1.23 -20.92 16.10
N CYS A 475 1.75 -19.84 15.52
CA CYS A 475 1.92 -19.68 14.08
C CYS A 475 2.77 -20.81 13.48
N PHE A 476 4.01 -20.97 13.95
CA PHE A 476 4.90 -21.99 13.43
C PHE A 476 4.41 -23.41 13.70
N LYS A 477 3.73 -23.66 14.83
CA LYS A 477 3.10 -24.93 15.13
C LYS A 477 1.96 -25.27 14.17
N ALA A 478 1.16 -24.27 13.80
CA ALA A 478 0.11 -24.45 12.79
C ALA A 478 0.71 -24.73 11.40
N LEU A 479 1.77 -24.00 11.01
CA LEU A 479 2.48 -24.19 9.75
C LEU A 479 3.23 -25.53 9.71
N ASP A 480 3.83 -25.99 10.82
CA ASP A 480 4.42 -27.33 10.92
C ASP A 480 3.41 -28.42 10.57
N LYS A 481 2.22 -28.33 11.16
CA LYS A 481 1.12 -29.30 10.92
C LYS A 481 0.61 -29.22 9.48
N ALA A 482 0.42 -28.02 8.95
CA ALA A 482 -0.21 -27.82 7.64
C ALA A 482 0.75 -28.11 6.47
N TYR A 483 2.03 -27.68 6.58
CA TYR A 483 2.97 -27.60 5.47
C TYR A 483 4.33 -28.23 5.71
N PHE A 484 5.11 -27.80 6.72
CA PHE A 484 6.52 -28.23 6.87
C PHE A 484 6.66 -29.74 7.09
N SER A 485 5.74 -30.39 7.82
CA SER A 485 5.70 -31.85 7.96
C SER A 485 5.53 -32.61 6.63
N LYS A 486 4.98 -31.94 5.61
CA LYS A 486 4.77 -32.48 4.27
C LYS A 486 5.84 -32.04 3.27
N LYS A 487 6.92 -31.40 3.73
CA LYS A 487 7.96 -30.80 2.88
C LYS A 487 7.44 -29.74 1.90
N ILE A 488 6.42 -29.00 2.30
CA ILE A 488 5.93 -27.82 1.60
C ILE A 488 6.53 -26.61 2.32
N PRO A 489 7.30 -25.74 1.63
CA PRO A 489 7.85 -24.52 2.23
C PRO A 489 6.75 -23.48 2.44
N VAL A 490 7.01 -22.47 3.27
CA VAL A 490 6.14 -21.30 3.44
C VAL A 490 6.99 -20.05 3.33
N TYR A 491 6.48 -19.02 2.70
CA TYR A 491 7.13 -17.72 2.59
C TYR A 491 6.36 -16.66 3.36
N PHE A 492 7.06 -15.96 4.27
CA PHE A 492 6.49 -14.80 4.93
C PHE A 492 6.73 -13.58 4.04
N SER A 493 5.80 -13.32 3.15
CA SER A 493 5.93 -12.26 2.14
C SER A 493 5.79 -10.86 2.71
N GLU A 494 5.27 -10.75 3.93
CA GLU A 494 5.35 -9.53 4.72
C GLU A 494 5.53 -9.83 6.20
N THR A 495 6.46 -9.11 6.83
CA THR A 495 6.66 -9.05 8.28
C THR A 495 7.33 -7.73 8.65
N GLY A 496 7.32 -7.38 9.92
CA GLY A 496 7.95 -6.16 10.40
C GLY A 496 7.29 -5.62 11.66
N HIS A 497 7.59 -4.37 11.96
CA HIS A 497 6.88 -3.63 13.01
C HIS A 497 6.83 -2.14 12.65
N PRO A 498 5.82 -1.40 13.10
CA PRO A 498 5.76 0.05 12.89
C PRO A 498 6.82 0.78 13.74
N ASN A 499 7.55 1.71 13.13
CA ASN A 499 8.77 2.32 13.68
C ASN A 499 8.57 3.26 14.88
N LYS A 500 7.42 3.95 15.02
CA LYS A 500 7.35 5.10 15.95
C LYS A 500 6.85 4.79 17.37
N ALA A 501 5.85 3.94 17.51
CA ALA A 501 5.21 3.75 18.81
C ALA A 501 5.91 2.73 19.70
N THR A 502 6.52 1.73 19.11
CA THR A 502 7.15 0.61 19.81
C THR A 502 8.62 0.89 20.08
N PRO A 503 9.11 0.72 21.33
CA PRO A 503 10.55 0.81 21.60
C PRO A 503 11.33 -0.18 20.75
N ILE A 504 12.41 0.24 20.12
CA ILE A 504 13.18 -0.57 19.18
C ILE A 504 13.67 -1.90 19.76
N MET A 505 14.00 -1.93 21.05
CA MET A 505 14.42 -3.17 21.73
C MET A 505 13.30 -4.20 21.81
N GLU A 506 12.05 -3.78 21.88
CA GLU A 506 10.90 -4.69 21.87
C GLU A 506 10.78 -5.37 20.50
N ALA A 507 10.92 -4.60 19.44
CA ALA A 507 10.93 -5.11 18.08
C ALA A 507 12.11 -6.05 17.81
N ILE A 508 13.30 -5.68 18.24
CA ILE A 508 14.51 -6.52 18.13
C ILE A 508 14.32 -7.86 18.86
N ASN A 509 13.80 -7.84 20.10
CA ASN A 509 13.58 -9.06 20.87
C ASN A 509 12.51 -9.95 20.22
N CYS A 510 11.44 -9.36 19.71
CA CYS A 510 10.42 -10.08 18.97
C CYS A 510 11.00 -10.75 17.71
N MET A 511 11.76 -10.00 16.92
CA MET A 511 12.34 -10.52 15.68
C MET A 511 13.45 -11.55 15.94
N LYS A 512 14.19 -11.47 17.05
CA LYS A 512 15.10 -12.56 17.45
C LYS A 512 14.36 -13.88 17.61
N ASP A 513 13.26 -13.90 18.36
CA ASP A 513 12.46 -15.09 18.57
C ASP A 513 11.79 -15.57 17.26
N PHE A 514 11.27 -14.66 16.47
CA PHE A 514 10.65 -14.98 15.17
C PHE A 514 11.67 -15.60 14.20
N MET A 515 12.84 -14.99 14.06
CA MET A 515 13.89 -15.46 13.16
C MET A 515 14.54 -16.78 13.63
N ALA A 516 14.56 -17.06 14.93
CA ALA A 516 14.97 -18.36 15.45
C ALA A 516 14.05 -19.50 14.96
N GLU A 517 12.74 -19.21 14.82
CA GLU A 517 11.79 -20.17 14.25
C GLU A 517 11.92 -20.25 12.71
N VAL A 518 12.19 -19.12 12.04
CA VAL A 518 12.43 -19.06 10.58
C VAL A 518 13.67 -19.86 10.19
N SER A 519 14.79 -19.69 10.91
CA SER A 519 16.05 -20.36 10.61
C SER A 519 16.12 -21.81 11.09
N ASN A 520 15.04 -22.35 11.68
CA ASN A 520 15.00 -23.73 12.15
C ASN A 520 15.25 -24.72 10.98
N PRO A 521 16.29 -25.57 11.04
CA PRO A 521 16.68 -26.43 9.91
C PRO A 521 15.63 -27.48 9.49
N LYS A 522 14.66 -27.76 10.36
CA LYS A 522 13.54 -28.67 10.06
C LYS A 522 12.48 -28.04 9.13
N ARG A 523 12.52 -26.73 8.97
CA ARG A 523 11.58 -25.93 8.16
C ARG A 523 12.25 -25.38 6.91
N SER A 524 11.44 -24.94 6.00
CA SER A 524 11.89 -24.15 4.85
C SER A 524 10.97 -22.94 4.74
N CYS A 525 11.47 -21.82 5.22
CA CYS A 525 10.81 -20.52 5.11
C CYS A 525 11.85 -19.41 4.98
N ALA A 526 11.40 -18.27 4.52
CA ALA A 526 12.14 -17.02 4.43
C ALA A 526 11.15 -15.86 4.62
N VAL A 527 11.64 -14.64 4.72
CA VAL A 527 10.83 -13.48 5.11
C VAL A 527 11.11 -12.28 4.22
N VAL A 528 10.12 -11.39 4.10
CA VAL A 528 10.26 -10.02 3.58
C VAL A 528 10.02 -9.04 4.72
N LEU A 529 10.96 -8.14 4.95
CA LEU A 529 10.71 -6.98 5.79
C LEU A 529 9.86 -5.97 5.02
N HIS A 530 8.78 -5.57 5.64
CA HIS A 530 7.95 -4.49 5.11
C HIS A 530 8.69 -3.16 5.19
N ASP A 531 8.74 -2.45 4.08
CA ASP A 531 9.23 -1.08 3.97
C ASP A 531 8.19 -0.25 3.25
N SER A 532 7.75 0.83 3.88
CA SER A 532 6.76 1.72 3.28
C SER A 532 7.40 3.04 2.82
N HIS A 533 6.62 3.81 2.08
CA HIS A 533 7.01 5.15 1.65
C HIS A 533 6.79 6.23 2.72
N ASN A 534 5.97 5.90 3.73
CA ASN A 534 5.56 6.83 4.76
C ASN A 534 6.51 6.74 5.97
N SER A 535 7.18 7.83 6.30
CA SER A 535 8.06 7.92 7.47
C SER A 535 7.37 7.64 8.81
N GLU A 536 6.06 7.43 8.82
CA GLU A 536 5.30 7.12 10.02
C GLU A 536 5.19 5.63 10.31
N THR A 537 5.29 4.76 9.29
CA THR A 537 5.13 3.31 9.44
C THR A 537 6.12 2.54 8.58
N PHE A 538 6.78 1.52 9.13
CA PHE A 538 7.64 0.59 8.40
C PHE A 538 8.71 1.24 7.50
N TYR A 539 9.19 2.42 7.86
CA TYR A 539 10.12 3.19 7.05
C TYR A 539 11.55 2.79 7.39
N LEU A 540 12.18 1.97 6.55
CA LEU A 540 13.48 1.38 6.83
C LEU A 540 14.66 2.20 6.30
N TYR A 541 14.49 2.99 5.24
CA TYR A 541 15.55 3.83 4.71
C TYR A 541 15.01 5.09 4.04
N ASP A 542 15.84 6.12 4.04
CA ASP A 542 15.61 7.33 3.24
C ASP A 542 15.79 7.03 1.76
N LYS A 543 14.75 7.24 0.97
CA LYS A 543 14.73 6.91 -0.46
C LYS A 543 15.56 7.89 -1.29
N TRP A 544 15.78 9.11 -0.78
CA TRP A 544 16.55 10.15 -1.47
C TRP A 544 18.04 10.07 -1.17
N GLU A 545 18.37 9.94 0.14
CA GLU A 545 19.76 9.93 0.59
C GLU A 545 20.38 8.53 0.58
N LEU A 546 19.56 7.48 0.40
CA LEU A 546 19.95 6.08 0.52
C LEU A 546 20.66 5.81 1.85
N GLN A 547 19.97 6.13 2.95
CA GLN A 547 20.45 5.95 4.31
C GLN A 547 19.49 5.06 5.09
N TRP A 548 20.03 3.99 5.71
CA TRP A 548 19.25 3.10 6.55
C TRP A 548 18.92 3.73 7.91
N PHE A 549 17.69 3.49 8.37
CA PHE A 549 17.26 3.70 9.74
C PHE A 549 17.26 2.36 10.48
N ASP A 550 17.26 2.39 11.81
CA ASP A 550 17.13 1.18 12.66
C ASP A 550 18.00 0.00 12.21
N THR A 551 19.28 0.29 11.90
CA THR A 551 20.21 -0.69 11.33
C THR A 551 20.36 -1.93 12.18
N GLU A 552 20.32 -1.81 13.51
CA GLU A 552 20.41 -2.92 14.47
C GLU A 552 19.20 -3.85 14.38
N TYR A 553 18.03 -3.29 14.09
CA TYR A 553 16.81 -4.07 13.84
C TYR A 553 16.93 -4.86 12.54
N ILE A 554 17.33 -4.19 11.44
CA ILE A 554 17.51 -4.82 10.14
C ILE A 554 18.57 -5.93 10.21
N ASP A 555 19.71 -5.65 10.83
CA ASP A 555 20.82 -6.59 10.98
C ASP A 555 20.43 -7.79 11.87
N THR A 556 19.60 -7.58 12.88
CA THR A 556 19.04 -8.68 13.69
C THR A 556 18.26 -9.66 12.81
N VAL A 557 17.46 -9.16 11.86
CA VAL A 557 16.68 -10.02 10.95
C VAL A 557 17.59 -10.73 9.95
N ILE A 558 18.56 -10.02 9.35
CA ILE A 558 19.48 -10.58 8.36
C ILE A 558 20.35 -11.69 8.98
N TYR A 559 20.95 -11.43 10.14
CA TYR A 559 21.75 -12.43 10.87
C TYR A 559 20.88 -13.60 11.35
N GLY A 560 19.67 -13.30 11.85
CA GLY A 560 18.72 -14.31 12.28
C GLY A 560 18.30 -15.28 11.19
N ALA A 561 18.21 -14.83 9.93
CA ALA A 561 17.92 -15.70 8.80
C ALA A 561 19.04 -16.74 8.53
N GLU A 562 20.25 -16.45 8.95
CA GLU A 562 21.39 -17.37 8.89
C GLU A 562 21.53 -18.22 10.18
N GLY A 563 20.60 -18.11 11.13
CA GLY A 563 20.66 -18.76 12.43
C GLY A 563 21.74 -18.18 13.34
N LYS A 564 22.13 -16.92 13.13
CA LYS A 564 23.13 -16.20 13.90
C LYS A 564 22.47 -15.08 14.71
N GLU A 565 23.10 -14.73 15.83
CA GLU A 565 22.70 -13.53 16.60
C GLU A 565 23.53 -12.32 16.15
N PHE A 566 22.87 -11.18 15.92
CA PHE A 566 23.54 -9.91 15.68
C PHE A 566 24.04 -9.32 17.02
N PRO A 567 25.34 -8.98 17.14
CA PRO A 567 25.89 -8.46 18.38
C PRO A 567 25.54 -6.98 18.56
N LEU A 568 24.58 -6.68 19.43
CA LEU A 568 24.25 -5.31 19.80
C LEU A 568 25.35 -4.70 20.68
N SER A 569 25.73 -3.45 20.40
CA SER A 569 26.73 -2.75 21.23
C SER A 569 26.20 -2.39 22.62
N GLU A 570 27.10 -2.29 23.59
CA GLU A 570 26.74 -1.88 24.98
C GLU A 570 26.09 -0.47 24.97
N ASP A 571 26.58 0.43 24.15
CA ASP A 571 26.03 1.79 24.04
C ASP A 571 24.61 1.78 23.48
N PHE A 572 24.34 0.96 22.45
CA PHE A 572 22.99 0.78 21.92
C PHE A 572 22.04 0.22 22.96
N LEU A 573 22.45 -0.83 23.66
CA LEU A 573 21.64 -1.45 24.70
C LEU A 573 21.31 -0.45 25.82
N LYS A 574 22.32 0.30 26.29
CA LYS A 574 22.14 1.32 27.33
C LYS A 574 21.25 2.47 26.90
N LYS A 575 21.41 2.94 25.65
CA LYS A 575 20.59 4.03 25.06
C LYS A 575 19.11 3.64 24.95
N ASN A 576 18.86 2.37 24.61
CA ASN A 576 17.51 1.86 24.32
C ASN A 576 16.95 0.98 25.44
N GLU A 577 17.50 1.10 26.65
CA GLU A 577 17.00 0.39 27.85
C GLU A 577 15.54 0.82 28.13
N VAL A 578 14.62 -0.14 28.09
CA VAL A 578 13.21 0.13 28.40
C VAL A 578 13.03 0.13 29.93
N LYS A 579 12.93 1.32 30.52
CA LYS A 579 12.63 1.49 31.92
C LYS A 579 11.13 1.53 32.13
N VAL A 580 10.60 0.57 32.86
CA VAL A 580 9.18 0.53 33.21
C VAL A 580 9.05 0.79 34.72
N GLU A 581 8.33 1.84 35.05
CA GLU A 581 8.04 2.17 36.45
C GLU A 581 6.95 1.24 37.00
N SER A 582 7.19 0.70 38.21
CA SER A 582 6.18 -0.10 38.90
C SER A 582 4.89 0.68 39.14
N ILE A 583 3.76 0.01 38.89
CA ILE A 583 2.41 0.53 39.18
C ILE A 583 1.90 0.10 40.57
N VAL A 584 2.70 -0.66 41.33
CA VAL A 584 2.30 -1.07 42.66
C VAL A 584 2.02 0.15 43.55
N GLY A 585 0.83 0.21 44.12
CA GLY A 585 0.34 1.31 44.96
C GLY A 585 -0.16 2.55 44.20
N LYS A 586 0.07 2.66 42.90
CA LYS A 586 -0.48 3.78 42.07
C LYS A 586 -1.97 3.58 41.84
N ASN A 587 -2.73 4.68 41.84
CA ASN A 587 -4.13 4.64 41.40
C ASN A 587 -4.17 4.59 39.87
N LEU A 588 -4.87 3.61 39.31
CA LEU A 588 -5.00 3.38 37.88
C LEU A 588 -6.17 4.18 37.25
N LEU A 589 -7.01 4.82 38.06
CA LEU A 589 -8.09 5.68 37.58
C LEU A 589 -7.65 7.14 37.65
N GLU A 590 -7.95 7.89 36.60
CA GLU A 590 -7.73 9.35 36.57
C GLU A 590 -8.70 10.10 37.48
N ALA A 591 -9.93 9.60 37.60
CA ALA A 591 -10.97 10.15 38.45
C ALA A 591 -11.90 9.05 38.96
N PRO A 592 -12.64 9.26 40.07
CA PRO A 592 -13.66 8.33 40.51
C PRO A 592 -14.75 8.09 39.45
N VAL A 593 -15.17 6.82 39.31
CA VAL A 593 -16.17 6.40 38.30
C VAL A 593 -17.44 5.97 39.00
N GLU A 594 -18.57 6.63 38.70
CA GLU A 594 -19.89 6.29 39.22
C GLU A 594 -20.59 5.36 38.21
N ILE A 595 -21.10 4.22 38.68
CA ILE A 595 -21.81 3.22 37.92
C ILE A 595 -23.21 3.03 38.51
N ARG A 596 -24.28 3.42 37.79
CA ARG A 596 -25.69 3.33 38.23
C ARG A 596 -26.53 2.30 37.50
N GLY A 597 -26.02 1.59 36.52
CA GLY A 597 -26.75 0.59 35.73
C GLY A 597 -25.80 -0.33 34.97
N GLU A 598 -26.37 -1.27 34.23
CA GLU A 598 -25.61 -2.35 33.56
C GLU A 598 -24.62 -1.87 32.48
N ASP A 599 -24.79 -0.63 31.97
CA ASP A 599 -23.99 -0.10 30.86
C ASP A 599 -22.82 0.82 31.27
N GLY A 600 -22.57 0.97 32.58
CA GLY A 600 -21.51 1.84 33.11
C GLY A 600 -20.26 1.07 33.51
N GLY A 601 -19.09 1.69 33.32
CA GLY A 601 -17.81 1.08 33.71
C GLY A 601 -16.61 1.97 33.52
N ALA A 602 -15.45 1.46 33.94
CA ALA A 602 -14.14 2.04 33.68
C ALA A 602 -13.28 1.03 32.91
N GLY A 603 -12.63 1.50 31.85
CA GLY A 603 -11.62 0.73 31.13
C GLY A 603 -10.22 1.14 31.57
N ILE A 604 -9.33 0.16 31.77
CA ILE A 604 -7.90 0.38 32.00
C ILE A 604 -7.15 -0.31 30.88
N LYS A 605 -6.40 0.48 30.11
CA LYS A 605 -5.59 -0.05 29.01
C LYS A 605 -4.60 -1.11 29.50
N GLY A 606 -4.53 -2.22 28.79
CA GLY A 606 -3.71 -3.36 29.20
C GLY A 606 -2.21 -3.06 29.24
N ASP A 607 -1.73 -2.16 28.39
CA ASP A 607 -0.32 -1.75 28.32
C ASP A 607 0.18 -1.11 29.63
N VAL A 608 -0.70 -0.55 30.46
CA VAL A 608 -0.37 -0.07 31.81
C VAL A 608 0.23 -1.18 32.69
N PHE A 609 -0.18 -2.42 32.48
CA PHE A 609 0.25 -3.57 33.29
C PHE A 609 1.55 -4.21 32.80
N VAL A 610 1.95 -3.97 31.56
CA VAL A 610 3.11 -4.64 30.94
C VAL A 610 4.39 -4.34 31.71
N ARG A 611 5.02 -5.40 32.26
CA ARG A 611 6.28 -5.33 33.03
C ARG A 611 6.27 -4.37 34.26
N SER A 612 5.16 -3.67 34.48
CA SER A 612 5.00 -2.66 35.54
C SER A 612 4.42 -3.24 36.83
N ARG A 613 3.87 -4.45 36.77
CA ARG A 613 3.21 -5.18 37.85
C ARG A 613 4.01 -6.40 38.29
N PRO A 614 3.82 -6.94 39.50
CA PRO A 614 4.34 -8.26 39.90
C PRO A 614 3.73 -9.38 39.04
N GLU A 615 4.41 -10.54 38.97
CA GLU A 615 3.95 -11.71 38.21
C GLU A 615 2.51 -12.13 38.60
N ASN A 616 2.27 -12.21 39.92
CA ASN A 616 0.94 -12.36 40.48
C ASN A 616 0.66 -11.18 41.37
N TYR A 617 -0.50 -10.58 41.22
CA TYR A 617 -0.84 -9.37 41.96
C TYR A 617 -2.33 -9.35 42.33
N LYS A 618 -2.69 -8.36 43.10
CA LYS A 618 -4.06 -8.12 43.50
C LYS A 618 -4.49 -6.74 43.02
N LEU A 619 -5.75 -6.62 42.66
CA LEU A 619 -6.40 -5.33 42.43
C LEU A 619 -7.19 -4.98 43.70
N GLU A 620 -6.82 -3.87 44.28
CA GLU A 620 -7.55 -3.28 45.41
C GLU A 620 -8.41 -2.12 44.91
N PHE A 621 -9.73 -2.24 45.16
CA PHE A 621 -10.74 -1.25 44.80
C PHE A 621 -11.19 -0.55 46.08
N GLU A 622 -11.04 0.78 46.14
CA GLU A 622 -11.72 1.61 47.10
C GLU A 622 -13.07 2.04 46.52
N VAL A 623 -14.17 1.70 47.21
CA VAL A 623 -15.50 1.84 46.66
C VAL A 623 -16.46 2.50 47.64
N GLU A 624 -17.47 3.17 47.11
CA GLU A 624 -18.61 3.68 47.84
C GLU A 624 -19.88 3.05 47.28
N LYS A 625 -20.66 2.43 48.19
CA LYS A 625 -21.93 1.79 47.82
C LYS A 625 -23.05 2.82 47.73
N LEU A 626 -23.77 2.86 46.64
CA LEU A 626 -24.96 3.70 46.44
C LEU A 626 -26.23 3.00 46.90
N SER A 627 -26.23 1.66 46.99
CA SER A 627 -27.33 0.86 47.50
C SER A 627 -26.83 -0.46 48.13
N SER A 628 -27.74 -1.22 48.70
CA SER A 628 -27.50 -2.59 49.19
C SER A 628 -27.27 -3.61 48.07
N LYS A 629 -27.52 -3.22 46.80
CA LYS A 629 -27.33 -4.05 45.61
C LYS A 629 -25.96 -3.83 44.95
N ALA A 630 -25.14 -2.94 45.51
CA ALA A 630 -23.81 -2.61 44.93
C ALA A 630 -23.00 -3.86 44.57
N THR A 631 -22.57 -3.92 43.32
CA THR A 631 -21.79 -5.03 42.75
C THR A 631 -20.58 -4.53 41.94
N ILE A 632 -19.54 -5.37 41.85
CA ILE A 632 -18.42 -5.20 40.92
C ILE A 632 -18.32 -6.44 40.03
N TYR A 633 -18.00 -6.22 38.77
CA TYR A 633 -17.71 -7.25 37.77
C TYR A 633 -16.45 -6.86 37.01
N LEU A 634 -15.51 -7.81 36.77
CA LEU A 634 -14.31 -7.60 35.97
C LEU A 634 -14.33 -8.45 34.72
N ALA A 635 -14.13 -7.81 33.59
CA ALA A 635 -13.97 -8.45 32.30
C ALA A 635 -12.76 -7.83 31.57
N TYR A 636 -12.35 -8.43 30.46
CA TYR A 636 -11.29 -7.86 29.63
C TYR A 636 -11.54 -8.20 28.17
N ASN A 637 -11.04 -7.35 27.28
CA ASN A 637 -10.78 -7.70 25.90
C ASN A 637 -9.34 -8.14 25.76
N ASP A 638 -9.15 -9.24 25.03
CA ASP A 638 -7.81 -9.62 24.57
C ASP A 638 -7.41 -8.74 23.36
N TYR A 639 -6.18 -8.89 22.89
CA TYR A 639 -5.64 -8.16 21.73
C TYR A 639 -6.40 -8.41 20.42
N LYS A 640 -7.25 -9.45 20.36
CA LYS A 640 -8.14 -9.74 19.22
C LYS A 640 -9.52 -9.12 19.37
N GLY A 641 -9.75 -8.41 20.47
CA GLY A 641 -11.07 -7.86 20.80
C GLY A 641 -12.07 -8.88 21.35
N ASN A 642 -11.65 -10.11 21.69
CA ASN A 642 -12.55 -11.07 22.28
C ASN A 642 -12.85 -10.70 23.72
N TRP A 643 -14.13 -10.69 24.07
CA TRP A 643 -14.60 -10.44 25.42
C TRP A 643 -14.43 -11.68 26.31
N ASN A 644 -13.79 -11.49 27.45
CA ASN A 644 -13.51 -12.54 28.41
C ASN A 644 -13.85 -12.08 29.84
N GLU A 645 -14.32 -12.99 30.66
CA GLU A 645 -14.63 -12.71 32.07
C GLU A 645 -13.41 -13.04 32.94
N VAL A 646 -12.91 -12.05 33.69
CA VAL A 646 -11.90 -12.27 34.73
C VAL A 646 -12.51 -13.07 35.89
N MET A 647 -13.78 -12.84 36.18
CA MET A 647 -14.45 -13.26 37.41
C MET A 647 -15.09 -14.66 37.34
N THR A 648 -14.50 -15.60 36.64
CA THR A 648 -14.92 -17.01 36.74
C THR A 648 -14.40 -17.63 38.05
N LYS A 649 -15.17 -18.52 38.70
CA LYS A 649 -14.76 -19.20 39.93
C LYS A 649 -13.42 -19.90 39.87
N SER A 650 -12.95 -20.23 38.68
CA SER A 650 -11.64 -20.85 38.44
C SER A 650 -10.48 -19.86 38.33
N LYS A 651 -10.75 -18.58 38.02
CA LYS A 651 -9.73 -17.57 37.77
C LYS A 651 -9.56 -16.55 38.89
N VAL A 652 -10.54 -16.42 39.82
CA VAL A 652 -10.54 -15.37 40.83
C VAL A 652 -10.56 -15.94 42.24
N LYS A 653 -9.61 -15.49 43.07
CA LYS A 653 -9.67 -15.64 44.52
C LYS A 653 -10.04 -14.29 45.15
N LEU A 654 -11.28 -14.23 45.68
CA LEU A 654 -11.70 -13.06 46.45
C LEU A 654 -10.96 -13.05 47.79
N LEU A 655 -10.28 -11.97 48.15
CA LEU A 655 -9.48 -11.84 49.38
C LEU A 655 -10.16 -11.01 50.41
N LYS A 656 -10.95 -9.99 50.03
CA LYS A 656 -11.64 -9.11 50.98
C LYS A 656 -12.87 -8.50 50.29
N GLY A 657 -13.94 -8.33 51.09
CA GLY A 657 -15.09 -7.49 50.73
C GLY A 657 -16.00 -8.04 49.64
N GLY A 658 -16.79 -9.03 49.92
CA GLY A 658 -17.89 -9.46 49.07
C GLY A 658 -18.13 -10.96 48.98
N ASN A 659 -19.20 -11.34 48.32
CA ASN A 659 -19.49 -12.73 47.95
C ASN A 659 -19.56 -12.84 46.45
N LEU A 660 -18.93 -13.87 45.92
CA LEU A 660 -19.01 -14.19 44.50
C LEU A 660 -20.40 -14.81 44.23
N ASP A 661 -21.19 -14.16 43.40
CA ASP A 661 -22.46 -14.67 42.92
C ASP A 661 -22.44 -14.70 41.38
N GLY A 662 -22.12 -15.86 40.86
CA GLY A 662 -21.82 -15.98 39.42
C GLY A 662 -20.53 -15.24 39.04
N ALA A 663 -20.63 -14.31 38.12
CA ALA A 663 -19.52 -13.45 37.68
C ALA A 663 -19.47 -12.10 38.43
N MET A 664 -20.46 -11.76 39.26
CA MET A 664 -20.51 -10.52 40.02
C MET A 664 -20.13 -10.72 41.49
N ILE A 665 -19.44 -9.72 42.06
CA ILE A 665 -19.15 -9.64 43.49
C ILE A 665 -20.13 -8.66 44.13
N LYS A 666 -20.92 -9.14 45.12
CA LYS A 666 -21.66 -8.26 46.03
C LYS A 666 -20.72 -7.54 46.95
N VAL A 667 -20.71 -6.22 46.88
CA VAL A 667 -19.83 -5.39 47.71
C VAL A 667 -20.37 -5.31 49.15
N LYS A 668 -19.61 -5.82 50.13
CA LYS A 668 -19.95 -5.77 51.53
C LYS A 668 -19.28 -4.60 52.25
N ASP A 669 -17.99 -4.40 52.01
CA ASP A 669 -17.14 -3.37 52.63
C ASP A 669 -16.78 -2.29 51.58
N ASN A 670 -16.14 -1.20 52.03
CA ASN A 670 -15.68 -0.13 51.15
C ASN A 670 -14.38 -0.47 50.41
N THR A 671 -13.81 -1.65 50.65
CA THR A 671 -12.62 -2.14 49.95
C THR A 671 -12.86 -3.54 49.41
N VAL A 672 -12.63 -3.74 48.11
CA VAL A 672 -12.67 -5.05 47.47
C VAL A 672 -11.29 -5.38 46.97
N VAL A 673 -10.81 -6.62 47.19
CA VAL A 673 -9.49 -7.07 46.75
C VAL A 673 -9.67 -8.36 45.94
N VAL A 674 -9.16 -8.34 44.71
CA VAL A 674 -9.27 -9.44 43.74
C VAL A 674 -7.86 -9.87 43.33
N SER A 675 -7.57 -11.16 43.39
CA SER A 675 -6.30 -11.72 42.91
C SER A 675 -6.35 -11.93 41.41
N ILE A 676 -5.32 -11.46 40.72
CA ILE A 676 -5.13 -11.68 39.25
C ILE A 676 -3.89 -12.53 39.10
N ASP A 677 -4.00 -13.64 38.40
CA ASP A 677 -2.86 -14.49 38.05
C ASP A 677 -2.16 -14.00 36.77
N ASN A 678 -0.91 -14.40 36.61
CA ASN A 678 -0.10 -13.99 35.47
C ASN A 678 -0.71 -14.40 34.13
N ALA A 679 -1.33 -15.57 34.06
CA ALA A 679 -1.92 -16.05 32.82
C ALA A 679 -3.07 -15.15 32.34
N THR A 680 -3.96 -14.77 33.25
CA THR A 680 -5.08 -13.86 32.97
C THR A 680 -4.57 -12.46 32.59
N SER A 681 -3.55 -11.95 33.32
CA SER A 681 -2.99 -10.64 33.04
C SER A 681 -2.36 -10.58 31.65
N CYS A 682 -1.59 -11.57 31.26
CA CYS A 682 -0.97 -11.65 29.92
C CYS A 682 -1.98 -11.65 28.77
N GLU A 683 -3.22 -12.06 29.00
CA GLU A 683 -4.25 -12.08 27.93
C GLU A 683 -4.71 -10.66 27.54
N PHE A 684 -4.71 -9.68 28.45
CA PHE A 684 -5.15 -8.32 28.16
C PHE A 684 -4.02 -7.27 28.13
N GLU A 685 -2.81 -7.58 28.57
CA GLU A 685 -1.71 -6.62 28.70
C GLU A 685 -1.30 -5.95 27.40
N THR A 686 -1.44 -6.62 26.27
CA THR A 686 -0.95 -6.09 25.00
C THR A 686 -2.10 -5.90 24.04
N GLY A 687 -2.46 -4.65 23.79
CA GLY A 687 -3.56 -4.30 22.90
C GLY A 687 -4.96 -4.61 23.42
N GLY A 688 -5.05 -5.13 24.67
CA GLY A 688 -6.31 -5.39 25.35
C GLY A 688 -6.68 -4.30 26.35
N GLU A 689 -7.79 -4.51 27.06
CA GLU A 689 -8.31 -3.58 28.05
C GLU A 689 -9.00 -4.33 29.17
N LEU A 690 -8.72 -3.96 30.42
CA LEU A 690 -9.41 -4.45 31.61
C LEU A 690 -10.60 -3.56 31.91
N TYR A 691 -11.80 -4.13 31.94
CA TYR A 691 -13.05 -3.42 32.25
C TYR A 691 -13.49 -3.69 33.68
N ILE A 692 -13.85 -2.63 34.37
CA ILE A 692 -14.44 -2.64 35.70
C ILE A 692 -15.86 -2.19 35.53
N LEU A 693 -16.78 -3.11 35.70
CA LEU A 693 -18.23 -2.93 35.56
C LEU A 693 -18.93 -3.12 36.92
N GLY A 694 -20.18 -2.81 37.04
CA GLY A 694 -20.90 -3.03 38.25
C GLY A 694 -22.30 -2.39 38.24
N GLU A 695 -22.92 -2.32 39.42
CA GLU A 695 -24.22 -1.68 39.64
C GLU A 695 -24.19 -0.94 40.98
N ASP A 696 -24.78 0.25 41.00
CA ASP A 696 -24.98 1.08 42.20
C ASP A 696 -23.71 1.31 43.04
N ILE A 697 -22.60 1.70 42.40
CA ILE A 697 -21.31 1.85 43.04
C ILE A 697 -20.52 3.05 42.48
N ILE A 698 -19.73 3.69 43.34
CA ILE A 698 -18.66 4.61 42.92
C ILE A 698 -17.33 3.91 43.20
N ILE A 699 -16.48 3.78 42.16
CA ILE A 699 -15.10 3.29 42.27
C ILE A 699 -14.23 4.52 42.47
N LYS A 700 -13.64 4.68 43.66
CA LYS A 700 -12.79 5.82 44.04
C LYS A 700 -11.36 5.65 43.57
N SER A 701 -10.85 4.44 43.68
CA SER A 701 -9.51 4.10 43.21
C SER A 701 -9.40 2.61 42.86
N VAL A 702 -8.45 2.30 41.97
CA VAL A 702 -8.03 0.95 41.65
C VAL A 702 -6.49 0.91 41.79
N LYS A 703 -5.97 0.05 42.62
CA LYS A 703 -4.51 -0.07 42.87
C LYS A 703 -4.04 -1.49 42.68
N VAL A 704 -2.87 -1.63 42.06
CA VAL A 704 -2.13 -2.90 42.10
C VAL A 704 -1.46 -3.02 43.46
N VAL A 705 -1.70 -4.14 44.13
CA VAL A 705 -1.04 -4.47 45.41
C VAL A 705 -0.45 -5.89 45.33
N GLU A 706 0.63 -6.15 46.11
CA GLU A 706 1.30 -7.44 46.15
C GLU A 706 0.50 -8.55 46.84
#